data_46558e0e0e4216021404859e50e3f29d
#
_entry.id   46558e0e0e4216021404859e50e3f29d
#
_cell.length_a   1.000
_cell.length_b   1.000
_cell.length_c   1.000
_cell.angle_alpha   90.00
_cell.angle_beta   90.00
_cell.angle_gamma   90.00
#
_symmetry.space_group_name_H-M   'P 1'
#
loop_
_entity.id
_entity.type
_entity.pdbx_description
1 polymer ?
#
loop_
_entity_poly.entity_id
_entity_poly.type
_entity_poly.pdbx_seq_one_letter_code
_entity_poly.pdbx_strand_id
1 'polypeptide(L)'
;MRVFILCLIALFVSSTSLAQQTRAVSGGVVDSTGNPLADVSVNLKSSTENLSTKTNASGKYYFINVTSSEFVITITIIGFENYAQAYTVGNKQGKAFIIAPVKLKVKTKELAEVVITANPITIKEDTIEYKADAYKVREGAPVEDVIKKLPGVTVDKDGNVTAQGKVVKRVRVNGKDYFGGDVQTATQNLPADIIDNIQIIDDYGDKANLTGIKEGDPEKLLNINIQKGKSKGNFGNGTVAGGTEGRYLGRISANSFKDERQISFLGSINNTNTNTFNFNGGGRGGGARGANFGSAERGGAGGDGNTLTQSLGFNYRDAWSKKLTSYGSYSFSGRNNNTVGTSFQQDLNPANIRTTSSASNNNSKTANQRVTWNLEYKIDTANYLKVTPYFSYASSNGNNNGISNITALRNDTTYYTLNKSSSLSNASTPAAGSDLFYNHRFKKRGRNFSISSSIDYSSRLQNRDAQNEYHDSTSISLLATDSLRHQFIETNTENTTTNIRFSYAEPIGKFTALEASYTWNNSSTKSIRDVNDIDAITGEKIKNIKQSNDYKYQFITNRYGLSLHTYKTKYNFLLGIVAQPSDLTGMDIGRNITTRNTDFNIAPTARFAYNFSRSHSLTANYGGSSREPNFTQLQPISDSSNIKNIITGNPNLKAEFTNRFSLQYNKVGILSGTSLFTNLSFDQTQNKIVSSSVNAIQGTGRTTSYLNTNGFYGLNGNVSFTKPFSNRKFTATISASGNYDNNISFTDNQKNTGQNWVVAPAAHFRIDFTDIVDVDLNGSYTINKTITRYTTYTGSTEVRTLNFGINGKNYFFKDWTLGYDFTKIINTGYISTVNSNPTLLNLYVERRFLKKNAGTLRIQGFDLFNQNTGISRTVNGTTITDVQNQRLGRYFLLSFNLRLQKFVGKQPQRIPGERNRDRAPGDMRGRGDGGGFRNGGGNRGGGRNN
;
A
#
# COMPACT_ATOMS: atom_id res chain seq x y z
N MET A 1 84.33 2.14 33.41
CA MET A 1 84.55 1.31 32.20
C MET A 1 85.08 -0.08 32.45
N ARG A 2 85.81 -0.33 33.60
CA ARG A 2 86.36 -1.67 34.00
C ARG A 2 85.33 -2.62 34.65
N VAL A 3 84.27 -2.11 35.28
CA VAL A 3 83.21 -2.93 35.92
C VAL A 3 82.23 -3.42 34.89
N PHE A 4 82.05 -2.70 33.80
CA PHE A 4 81.08 -3.07 32.71
C PHE A 4 81.59 -4.21 31.82
N ILE A 5 82.90 -4.37 31.73
CA ILE A 5 83.55 -5.45 30.94
C ILE A 5 83.54 -6.76 31.73
N LEU A 6 83.64 -6.72 33.05
CA LEU A 6 83.57 -7.88 33.94
C LEU A 6 82.12 -8.47 34.02
N CYS A 7 81.12 -7.65 33.96
CA CYS A 7 79.70 -8.13 33.86
C CYS A 7 79.36 -8.75 32.49
N LEU A 8 80.05 -8.29 31.46
CA LEU A 8 79.85 -8.88 30.12
C LEU A 8 80.52 -10.22 29.91
N ILE A 9 81.64 -10.46 30.63
CA ILE A 9 82.38 -11.74 30.61
C ILE A 9 81.70 -12.76 31.51
N ALA A 10 81.10 -12.36 32.64
CA ALA A 10 80.25 -13.21 33.46
C ALA A 10 78.98 -13.70 32.83
N LEU A 11 78.43 -12.96 31.84
CA LEU A 11 77.19 -13.36 31.06
C LEU A 11 77.51 -14.38 29.92
N PHE A 12 78.79 -14.53 29.58
CA PHE A 12 79.20 -15.44 28.50
C PHE A 12 79.64 -16.83 28.94
N VAL A 13 79.77 -17.13 30.27
CA VAL A 13 80.19 -18.40 30.78
C VAL A 13 79.05 -19.29 31.34
N SER A 14 77.77 -18.83 31.27
CA SER A 14 76.64 -19.61 31.77
C SER A 14 75.73 -20.22 30.72
N SER A 15 76.15 -20.36 29.46
CA SER A 15 75.46 -21.19 28.46
C SER A 15 75.96 -22.61 28.58
N THR A 16 75.55 -23.32 29.62
CA THR A 16 75.59 -24.78 29.65
C THR A 16 74.55 -25.24 28.62
N SER A 17 75.02 -25.71 27.48
CA SER A 17 74.24 -26.48 26.51
C SER A 17 73.70 -27.74 27.17
N LEU A 18 72.47 -27.67 27.63
CA LEU A 18 71.67 -28.86 27.88
C LEU A 18 71.43 -29.54 26.52
N ALA A 19 72.25 -30.60 26.26
CA ALA A 19 72.00 -31.46 25.10
C ALA A 19 70.58 -32.08 25.27
N GLN A 20 69.62 -31.56 24.58
CA GLN A 20 68.26 -32.15 24.53
C GLN A 20 68.38 -33.54 23.89
N GLN A 21 68.00 -34.57 24.64
CA GLN A 21 67.99 -35.93 24.13
C GLN A 21 66.85 -36.03 23.10
N THR A 22 67.19 -36.21 21.85
CA THR A 22 66.27 -36.52 20.77
C THR A 22 65.83 -37.98 20.84
N ARG A 23 64.55 -38.21 20.55
CA ARG A 23 63.97 -39.54 20.52
C ARG A 23 63.19 -39.79 19.27
N ALA A 24 62.94 -41.05 18.90
CA ALA A 24 62.01 -41.44 17.86
C ALA A 24 60.62 -41.71 18.46
N VAL A 25 59.57 -41.17 17.87
CA VAL A 25 58.16 -41.48 18.22
C VAL A 25 57.51 -42.22 17.04
N SER A 26 56.94 -43.38 17.31
CA SER A 26 56.28 -44.15 16.26
C SER A 26 54.97 -44.77 16.74
N GLY A 27 54.11 -45.13 15.81
CA GLY A 27 52.84 -45.74 16.10
C GLY A 27 52.19 -46.37 14.88
N GLY A 28 51.00 -46.88 15.06
CA GLY A 28 50.22 -47.44 13.98
C GLY A 28 48.79 -46.84 13.93
N VAL A 29 48.18 -46.81 12.78
CA VAL A 29 46.78 -46.41 12.59
C VAL A 29 46.01 -47.48 11.87
N VAL A 30 44.90 -47.94 12.45
CA VAL A 30 44.05 -49.00 11.91
C VAL A 30 42.59 -48.56 11.89
N ASP A 31 41.78 -49.18 11.05
CA ASP A 31 40.32 -48.97 11.04
C ASP A 31 39.64 -49.67 12.24
N SER A 32 38.33 -49.58 12.34
CA SER A 32 37.51 -50.20 13.40
C SER A 32 37.60 -51.74 13.38
N THR A 33 37.95 -52.36 12.24
CA THR A 33 38.09 -53.80 12.05
C THR A 33 39.53 -54.32 12.24
N GLY A 34 40.48 -53.34 12.37
CA GLY A 34 41.89 -53.67 12.62
C GLY A 34 42.81 -53.70 11.39
N ASN A 35 42.31 -53.33 10.23
CA ASN A 35 43.12 -53.20 9.02
C ASN A 35 43.97 -51.92 9.06
N PRO A 36 45.21 -51.96 8.57
CA PRO A 36 46.10 -50.80 8.54
C PRO A 36 45.60 -49.71 7.57
N LEU A 37 45.66 -48.47 7.97
CA LEU A 37 45.28 -47.30 7.16
C LEU A 37 46.54 -46.59 6.65
N ALA A 38 46.75 -46.61 5.33
CA ALA A 38 47.82 -45.89 4.66
C ALA A 38 47.46 -44.44 4.39
N ASP A 39 48.45 -43.56 4.15
CA ASP A 39 48.33 -42.13 3.81
C ASP A 39 47.56 -41.28 4.84
N VAL A 40 47.39 -41.74 6.07
CA VAL A 40 46.81 -41.02 7.16
C VAL A 40 47.74 -39.88 7.59
N SER A 41 47.26 -38.67 7.64
CA SER A 41 48.02 -37.52 8.14
C SER A 41 48.15 -37.61 9.67
N VAL A 42 49.38 -37.62 10.16
CA VAL A 42 49.73 -37.65 11.59
C VAL A 42 50.53 -36.41 11.90
N ASN A 43 50.06 -35.63 12.85
CA ASN A 43 50.73 -34.37 13.31
C ASN A 43 51.10 -34.53 14.80
N LEU A 44 52.38 -34.27 15.13
CA LEU A 44 52.86 -34.18 16.48
C LEU A 44 53.11 -32.70 16.81
N LYS A 45 52.37 -32.17 17.75
CA LYS A 45 52.45 -30.78 18.18
C LYS A 45 52.80 -30.67 19.67
N SER A 46 53.84 -29.90 19.98
CA SER A 46 54.20 -29.52 21.33
C SER A 46 54.30 -28.00 21.46
N SER A 47 54.77 -27.52 22.59
CA SER A 47 55.09 -26.08 22.82
C SER A 47 56.24 -25.59 21.94
N THR A 48 57.15 -26.47 21.52
CA THR A 48 58.37 -26.16 20.77
C THR A 48 58.47 -26.79 19.38
N GLU A 49 57.65 -27.77 19.07
CA GLU A 49 57.72 -28.52 17.81
C GLU A 49 56.35 -28.73 17.20
N ASN A 50 56.33 -28.77 15.86
CA ASN A 50 55.13 -29.11 15.05
C ASN A 50 55.60 -29.95 13.87
N LEU A 51 55.53 -31.29 14.02
CA LEU A 51 56.00 -32.24 13.03
C LEU A 51 54.82 -32.96 12.38
N SER A 52 54.92 -33.18 11.07
CA SER A 52 53.87 -33.87 10.30
C SER A 52 54.47 -35.01 9.52
N THR A 53 53.76 -36.16 9.48
CA THR A 53 54.13 -37.33 8.71
C THR A 53 52.86 -38.00 8.19
N LYS A 54 53.04 -39.02 7.33
CA LYS A 54 51.95 -39.87 6.87
C LYS A 54 52.23 -41.34 7.23
N THR A 55 51.17 -42.10 7.41
CA THR A 55 51.31 -43.55 7.58
C THR A 55 51.71 -44.22 6.26
N ASN A 56 52.59 -45.23 6.33
CA ASN A 56 52.97 -46.08 5.20
C ASN A 56 51.90 -47.14 4.87
N ALA A 57 52.16 -48.02 3.87
CA ALA A 57 51.21 -49.05 3.45
C ALA A 57 50.84 -50.08 4.55
N SER A 58 51.64 -50.17 5.63
CA SER A 58 51.37 -51.02 6.80
C SER A 58 50.70 -50.19 7.94
N GLY A 59 50.20 -48.97 7.66
CA GLY A 59 49.56 -48.13 8.62
C GLY A 59 50.49 -47.54 9.70
N LYS A 60 51.83 -47.62 9.51
CA LYS A 60 52.79 -47.14 10.51
C LYS A 60 53.33 -45.75 10.21
N TYR A 61 53.55 -44.94 11.23
CA TYR A 61 54.16 -43.60 11.15
C TYR A 61 55.37 -43.45 12.09
N TYR A 62 56.27 -42.55 11.74
CA TYR A 62 57.53 -42.31 12.47
C TYR A 62 57.84 -40.84 12.49
N PHE A 63 58.21 -40.33 13.69
CA PHE A 63 58.84 -39.06 13.88
C PHE A 63 60.25 -39.30 14.45
N ILE A 64 61.22 -38.73 13.81
CA ILE A 64 62.64 -38.79 14.30
C ILE A 64 63.04 -37.47 14.90
N ASN A 65 63.95 -37.46 15.84
CA ASN A 65 64.51 -36.27 16.52
C ASN A 65 63.48 -35.47 17.31
N VAL A 66 62.48 -36.07 17.93
CA VAL A 66 61.51 -35.38 18.80
C VAL A 66 62.24 -35.00 20.09
N THR A 67 62.28 -33.72 20.42
CA THR A 67 62.95 -33.14 21.60
C THR A 67 62.01 -32.96 22.77
N SER A 68 60.75 -32.84 22.53
CA SER A 68 59.71 -32.52 23.54
C SER A 68 59.34 -33.78 24.35
N SER A 69 59.19 -33.63 25.66
CA SER A 69 58.71 -34.67 26.59
C SER A 69 57.16 -34.71 26.63
N GLU A 70 56.51 -33.66 26.24
CA GLU A 70 55.01 -33.58 26.16
C GLU A 70 54.58 -33.10 24.78
N PHE A 71 53.70 -33.87 24.16
CA PHE A 71 53.18 -33.57 22.81
C PHE A 71 51.78 -34.16 22.60
N VAL A 72 51.07 -33.56 21.67
CA VAL A 72 49.75 -34.06 21.19
C VAL A 72 49.92 -34.70 19.81
N ILE A 73 49.49 -35.92 19.67
CA ILE A 73 49.35 -36.59 18.36
C ILE A 73 47.93 -36.35 17.85
N THR A 74 47.81 -35.72 16.69
CA THR A 74 46.56 -35.57 15.96
C THR A 74 46.61 -36.40 14.70
N ILE A 75 45.61 -37.25 14.49
CA ILE A 75 45.50 -38.15 13.33
C ILE A 75 44.24 -37.81 12.55
N THR A 76 44.40 -37.56 11.24
CA THR A 76 43.28 -37.10 10.38
C THR A 76 43.32 -37.82 9.04
N ILE A 77 42.16 -38.30 8.62
CA ILE A 77 41.94 -38.87 7.29
C ILE A 77 40.47 -38.67 6.87
N ILE A 78 40.24 -38.48 5.60
CA ILE A 78 38.86 -38.27 5.06
C ILE A 78 38.03 -39.54 5.30
N GLY A 79 36.85 -39.37 5.90
CA GLY A 79 35.92 -40.47 6.18
C GLY A 79 35.98 -41.03 7.57
N PHE A 80 36.91 -40.61 8.41
CA PHE A 80 37.06 -41.03 9.80
C PHE A 80 36.96 -39.85 10.79
N GLU A 81 36.69 -40.18 12.04
CA GLU A 81 36.74 -39.18 13.14
C GLU A 81 38.20 -38.77 13.43
N ASN A 82 38.39 -37.48 13.67
CA ASN A 82 39.70 -36.97 14.05
C ASN A 82 40.09 -37.50 15.44
N TYR A 83 41.33 -38.07 15.56
CA TYR A 83 41.85 -38.50 16.84
C TYR A 83 42.88 -37.46 17.33
N ALA A 84 42.79 -37.10 18.60
CA ALA A 84 43.80 -36.26 19.25
C ALA A 84 44.04 -36.75 20.70
N GLN A 85 45.30 -37.05 21.02
CA GLN A 85 45.72 -37.55 22.33
C GLN A 85 47.02 -36.91 22.74
N ALA A 86 47.07 -36.48 23.99
CA ALA A 86 48.27 -35.96 24.63
C ALA A 86 49.09 -37.16 25.19
N TYR A 87 50.41 -37.07 25.04
CA TYR A 87 51.37 -38.02 25.53
C TYR A 87 52.46 -37.32 26.31
N THR A 88 52.86 -37.90 27.48
CA THR A 88 54.00 -37.45 28.31
C THR A 88 55.01 -38.57 28.39
N VAL A 89 56.22 -38.29 27.99
CA VAL A 89 57.30 -39.30 27.96
C VAL A 89 58.29 -39.00 29.06
N GLY A 90 58.38 -39.88 30.08
CA GLY A 90 59.27 -39.73 31.20
C GLY A 90 60.77 -39.85 30.81
N ASN A 91 61.68 -39.20 31.57
CA ASN A 91 63.10 -39.16 31.32
C ASN A 91 63.83 -40.55 31.40
N LYS A 92 63.14 -41.60 31.85
CA LYS A 92 63.67 -42.97 31.94
C LYS A 92 63.34 -43.91 30.74
N GLN A 93 62.54 -43.40 29.80
CA GLN A 93 62.23 -44.19 28.57
C GLN A 93 63.28 -43.89 27.51
N GLY A 94 63.85 -44.98 26.92
CA GLY A 94 64.96 -44.92 25.98
C GLY A 94 64.75 -44.08 24.73
N LYS A 95 65.64 -44.19 23.73
CA LYS A 95 65.67 -43.45 22.47
C LYS A 95 64.43 -43.63 21.53
N ALA A 96 63.51 -44.53 21.86
CA ALA A 96 62.28 -44.73 21.06
C ALA A 96 61.02 -44.78 21.96
N PHE A 97 59.97 -44.11 21.58
CA PHE A 97 58.63 -44.16 22.18
C PHE A 97 57.65 -44.73 21.18
N ILE A 98 57.02 -45.90 21.50
CA ILE A 98 56.09 -46.55 20.65
C ILE A 98 54.69 -46.43 21.17
N ILE A 99 53.80 -45.77 20.34
CA ILE A 99 52.42 -45.58 20.65
C ILE A 99 51.61 -46.79 20.14
N ALA A 100 50.75 -47.31 21.00
CA ALA A 100 49.84 -48.43 20.61
C ALA A 100 49.01 -48.04 19.35
N PRO A 101 48.69 -49.02 18.49
CA PRO A 101 47.91 -48.71 17.30
C PRO A 101 46.57 -48.02 17.62
N VAL A 102 46.37 -46.89 16.99
CA VAL A 102 45.15 -46.08 17.16
C VAL A 102 44.06 -46.60 16.22
N LYS A 103 42.90 -46.95 16.77
CA LYS A 103 41.72 -47.35 16.00
C LYS A 103 40.88 -46.14 15.67
N LEU A 104 40.73 -45.82 14.38
CA LEU A 104 39.88 -44.75 13.91
C LEU A 104 38.47 -45.28 13.64
N LYS A 105 37.46 -44.51 14.13
CA LYS A 105 36.05 -44.77 13.84
C LYS A 105 35.66 -44.08 12.54
N VAL A 106 34.85 -44.75 11.71
CA VAL A 106 34.30 -44.17 10.50
C VAL A 106 33.37 -43.02 10.90
N LYS A 107 33.59 -41.88 10.34
CA LYS A 107 32.71 -40.70 10.53
C LYS A 107 31.43 -40.95 9.74
N THR A 108 30.37 -41.45 10.37
CA THR A 108 29.01 -41.42 9.84
C THR A 108 28.56 -39.98 9.81
N LYS A 109 28.89 -39.29 8.73
CA LYS A 109 28.20 -38.04 8.42
C LYS A 109 26.80 -38.42 7.92
N GLU A 110 25.78 -38.19 8.72
CA GLU A 110 24.51 -37.78 8.13
C GLU A 110 24.87 -36.58 7.25
N LEU A 111 24.66 -36.71 5.92
CA LEU A 111 24.75 -35.60 4.99
C LEU A 111 23.75 -34.56 5.50
N ALA A 112 24.22 -33.55 6.21
CA ALA A 112 23.42 -32.38 6.45
C ALA A 112 22.97 -31.91 5.08
N GLU A 113 21.68 -32.01 4.83
CA GLU A 113 21.03 -31.54 3.64
C GLU A 113 21.58 -30.15 3.37
N VAL A 114 22.29 -29.96 2.26
CA VAL A 114 22.69 -28.62 1.82
C VAL A 114 21.41 -27.96 1.36
N VAL A 115 20.70 -27.35 2.32
CA VAL A 115 19.57 -26.49 2.04
C VAL A 115 20.14 -25.27 1.32
N ILE A 116 20.13 -25.31 -0.01
CA ILE A 116 20.36 -24.14 -0.85
C ILE A 116 19.13 -23.24 -0.61
N THR A 117 19.20 -22.39 0.40
CA THR A 117 18.19 -21.36 0.63
C THR A 117 18.25 -20.40 -0.54
N ALA A 118 17.30 -20.50 -1.45
CA ALA A 118 17.12 -19.52 -2.50
C ALA A 118 17.00 -18.13 -1.85
N ASN A 119 17.58 -17.10 -2.48
CA ASN A 119 17.53 -15.74 -1.95
C ASN A 119 16.09 -15.37 -1.59
N PRO A 120 15.81 -14.92 -0.36
CA PRO A 120 14.47 -14.60 0.10
C PRO A 120 13.82 -13.45 -0.67
N ILE A 121 14.64 -12.59 -1.29
CA ILE A 121 14.21 -11.44 -2.08
C ILE A 121 14.87 -11.52 -3.45
N THR A 122 14.07 -11.42 -4.50
CA THR A 122 14.53 -11.32 -5.88
C THR A 122 14.03 -10.02 -6.45
N ILE A 123 14.92 -9.21 -7.06
CA ILE A 123 14.57 -7.92 -7.63
C ILE A 123 14.68 -7.99 -9.14
N LYS A 124 13.59 -7.67 -9.82
CA LYS A 124 13.47 -7.43 -11.25
C LYS A 124 13.32 -5.92 -11.46
N GLU A 125 13.34 -5.47 -12.70
CA GLU A 125 13.34 -4.03 -13.04
C GLU A 125 12.23 -3.20 -12.33
N ASP A 126 11.02 -3.75 -12.27
CA ASP A 126 9.81 -3.11 -11.72
C ASP A 126 9.11 -3.96 -10.65
N THR A 127 9.76 -5.02 -10.21
CA THR A 127 9.15 -6.01 -9.33
C THR A 127 10.12 -6.42 -8.24
N ILE A 128 9.69 -6.35 -6.98
CA ILE A 128 10.35 -7.01 -5.86
C ILE A 128 9.54 -8.27 -5.52
N GLU A 129 10.18 -9.40 -5.61
CA GLU A 129 9.60 -10.71 -5.31
C GLU A 129 10.14 -11.24 -3.99
N TYR A 130 9.24 -11.60 -3.09
CA TYR A 130 9.53 -12.17 -1.78
C TYR A 130 9.09 -13.63 -1.76
N LYS A 131 9.98 -14.55 -1.43
CA LYS A 131 9.66 -15.96 -1.23
C LYS A 131 8.88 -16.14 0.07
N ALA A 132 7.64 -16.68 0.02
CA ALA A 132 6.78 -16.79 1.18
C ALA A 132 7.34 -17.71 2.28
N ASP A 133 8.06 -18.75 1.90
CA ASP A 133 8.69 -19.72 2.83
C ASP A 133 9.82 -19.11 3.69
N ALA A 134 10.40 -17.98 3.26
CA ALA A 134 11.39 -17.24 4.04
C ALA A 134 10.77 -16.41 5.18
N TYR A 135 9.45 -16.22 5.19
CA TYR A 135 8.70 -15.40 6.16
C TYR A 135 7.70 -16.28 6.89
N LYS A 136 8.20 -17.09 7.82
CA LYS A 136 7.38 -18.07 8.55
C LYS A 136 6.26 -17.40 9.34
N VAL A 137 5.05 -17.93 9.19
CA VAL A 137 3.88 -17.60 9.97
C VAL A 137 3.26 -18.88 10.52
N ARG A 138 2.37 -18.78 11.51
CA ARG A 138 1.70 -19.96 12.07
C ARG A 138 0.81 -20.62 11.00
N GLU A 139 0.62 -21.93 11.14
CA GLU A 139 -0.30 -22.69 10.31
C GLU A 139 -1.69 -22.07 10.31
N GLY A 140 -2.22 -21.79 9.11
CA GLY A 140 -3.53 -21.21 8.92
C GLY A 140 -3.62 -19.70 9.09
N ALA A 141 -2.50 -19.02 9.24
CA ALA A 141 -2.49 -17.56 9.17
C ALA A 141 -2.91 -17.07 7.79
N PRO A 142 -3.56 -15.91 7.68
CA PRO A 142 -3.80 -15.26 6.39
C PRO A 142 -2.50 -14.77 5.77
N VAL A 143 -2.52 -14.54 4.44
CA VAL A 143 -1.34 -14.00 3.74
C VAL A 143 -0.96 -12.61 4.24
N GLU A 144 -1.87 -11.86 4.83
CA GLU A 144 -1.62 -10.58 5.50
C GLU A 144 -0.50 -10.67 6.55
N ASP A 145 -0.46 -11.77 7.33
CA ASP A 145 0.57 -11.98 8.34
C ASP A 145 1.97 -12.21 7.71
N VAL A 146 2.04 -12.78 6.50
CA VAL A 146 3.29 -12.84 5.71
C VAL A 146 3.67 -11.44 5.22
N ILE A 147 2.70 -10.69 4.70
CA ILE A 147 2.93 -9.34 4.15
C ILE A 147 3.47 -8.40 5.24
N LYS A 148 2.97 -8.48 6.46
CA LYS A 148 3.48 -7.72 7.63
C LYS A 148 4.96 -7.96 7.94
N LYS A 149 5.52 -9.08 7.49
CA LYS A 149 6.94 -9.46 7.69
C LYS A 149 7.86 -9.04 6.54
N LEU A 150 7.29 -8.55 5.42
CA LEU A 150 8.07 -8.18 4.23
C LEU A 150 8.81 -6.86 4.45
N PRO A 151 10.12 -6.79 4.16
CA PRO A 151 10.88 -5.54 4.24
C PRO A 151 10.31 -4.45 3.33
N GLY A 152 10.11 -3.26 3.87
CA GLY A 152 9.56 -2.11 3.12
C GLY A 152 8.07 -2.18 2.83
N VAL A 153 7.35 -3.09 3.50
CA VAL A 153 5.90 -3.20 3.43
C VAL A 153 5.32 -3.01 4.84
N THR A 154 4.25 -2.24 4.94
CA THR A 154 3.49 -2.06 6.18
C THR A 154 2.02 -2.34 5.92
N VAL A 155 1.34 -2.88 6.92
CA VAL A 155 -0.11 -3.10 6.89
C VAL A 155 -0.68 -2.39 8.09
N ASP A 156 -1.62 -1.48 7.87
CA ASP A 156 -2.28 -0.76 8.94
C ASP A 156 -3.35 -1.63 9.65
N LYS A 157 -4.01 -1.07 10.66
CA LYS A 157 -5.05 -1.76 11.43
C LYS A 157 -6.29 -2.09 10.59
N ASP A 158 -6.53 -1.33 9.54
CA ASP A 158 -7.65 -1.53 8.61
C ASP A 158 -7.31 -2.52 7.49
N GLY A 159 -6.07 -3.04 7.43
CA GLY A 159 -5.59 -3.97 6.41
C GLY A 159 -5.14 -3.30 5.11
N ASN A 160 -4.97 -1.97 5.09
CA ASN A 160 -4.39 -1.29 3.95
C ASN A 160 -2.89 -1.57 3.88
N VAL A 161 -2.43 -1.98 2.72
CA VAL A 161 -1.03 -2.29 2.48
C VAL A 161 -0.33 -1.09 1.88
N THR A 162 0.76 -0.67 2.50
CA THR A 162 1.69 0.34 1.95
C THR A 162 3.01 -0.32 1.64
N ALA A 163 3.47 -0.21 0.41
CA ALA A 163 4.72 -0.79 -0.05
C ALA A 163 5.63 0.30 -0.62
N GLN A 164 6.89 0.33 -0.17
CA GLN A 164 7.87 1.33 -0.61
C GLN A 164 7.37 2.77 -0.43
N GLY A 165 6.59 3.02 0.64
CA GLY A 165 6.03 4.33 0.96
C GLY A 165 4.84 4.78 0.10
N LYS A 166 4.32 3.92 -0.78
CA LYS A 166 3.09 4.17 -1.56
C LYS A 166 2.02 3.14 -1.21
N VAL A 167 0.77 3.58 -1.14
CA VAL A 167 -0.37 2.68 -0.91
C VAL A 167 -0.51 1.72 -2.09
N VAL A 168 -0.66 0.43 -1.79
CA VAL A 168 -0.98 -0.60 -2.79
C VAL A 168 -2.45 -0.48 -3.17
N LYS A 169 -2.71 -0.16 -4.42
CA LYS A 169 -4.08 0.10 -4.89
C LYS A 169 -4.81 -1.15 -5.40
N ARG A 170 -4.08 -2.16 -5.84
CA ARG A 170 -4.67 -3.36 -6.44
C ARG A 170 -3.93 -4.62 -6.05
N VAL A 171 -4.68 -5.73 -6.00
CA VAL A 171 -4.12 -7.07 -5.83
C VAL A 171 -4.45 -7.97 -7.01
N ARG A 172 -3.48 -8.79 -7.37
CA ARG A 172 -3.65 -9.91 -8.32
C ARG A 172 -3.34 -11.23 -7.64
N VAL A 173 -4.03 -12.28 -8.07
CA VAL A 173 -3.70 -13.66 -7.71
C VAL A 173 -3.29 -14.39 -8.99
N ASN A 174 -2.06 -14.91 -9.02
CA ASN A 174 -1.46 -15.50 -10.23
C ASN A 174 -1.58 -14.55 -11.45
N GLY A 175 -1.31 -13.25 -11.26
CA GLY A 175 -1.28 -12.24 -12.33
C GLY A 175 -2.64 -11.70 -12.80
N LYS A 176 -3.77 -12.09 -12.21
CA LYS A 176 -5.12 -11.59 -12.55
C LYS A 176 -5.79 -10.95 -11.35
N ASP A 177 -6.57 -9.90 -11.61
CA ASP A 177 -7.28 -9.17 -10.56
C ASP A 177 -8.22 -10.12 -9.80
N TYR A 178 -8.18 -10.05 -8.47
CA TYR A 178 -8.98 -10.84 -7.56
C TYR A 178 -9.99 -9.93 -6.85
N PHE A 179 -11.28 -10.23 -6.96
CA PHE A 179 -12.38 -9.34 -6.52
C PHE A 179 -12.22 -7.89 -6.99
N GLY A 180 -11.97 -7.71 -8.30
CA GLY A 180 -11.75 -6.38 -8.87
C GLY A 180 -10.46 -5.70 -8.43
N GLY A 181 -9.53 -6.46 -7.81
CA GLY A 181 -8.25 -5.93 -7.32
C GLY A 181 -8.26 -5.47 -5.86
N ASP A 182 -9.30 -5.82 -5.07
CA ASP A 182 -9.38 -5.42 -3.66
C ASP A 182 -8.30 -6.08 -2.81
N VAL A 183 -7.43 -5.25 -2.21
CA VAL A 183 -6.24 -5.70 -1.49
C VAL A 183 -6.62 -6.43 -0.19
N GLN A 184 -7.49 -5.85 0.62
CA GLN A 184 -7.90 -6.41 1.92
C GLN A 184 -8.61 -7.76 1.75
N THR A 185 -9.50 -7.84 0.74
CA THR A 185 -10.20 -9.09 0.43
C THR A 185 -9.24 -10.22 0.12
N ALA A 186 -8.18 -9.97 -0.66
CA ALA A 186 -7.18 -11.01 -0.96
C ALA A 186 -6.31 -11.33 0.25
N THR A 187 -5.76 -10.32 0.94
CA THR A 187 -4.76 -10.52 1.99
C THR A 187 -5.33 -11.18 3.24
N GLN A 188 -6.59 -10.93 3.56
CA GLN A 188 -7.26 -11.48 4.75
C GLN A 188 -7.94 -12.83 4.52
N ASN A 189 -8.20 -13.22 3.25
CA ASN A 189 -8.95 -14.46 2.96
C ASN A 189 -8.13 -15.59 2.34
N LEU A 190 -6.97 -15.28 1.77
CA LEU A 190 -6.07 -16.32 1.27
C LEU A 190 -5.20 -16.85 2.40
N PRO A 191 -5.10 -18.16 2.59
CA PRO A 191 -4.21 -18.75 3.60
C PRO A 191 -2.74 -18.64 3.17
N ALA A 192 -1.85 -18.34 4.12
CA ALA A 192 -0.43 -18.16 3.86
C ALA A 192 0.26 -19.44 3.35
N ASP A 193 -0.21 -20.60 3.76
CA ASP A 193 0.38 -21.92 3.46
C ASP A 193 0.22 -22.34 2.00
N ILE A 194 -0.59 -21.64 1.19
CA ILE A 194 -0.72 -21.92 -0.25
C ILE A 194 0.18 -21.02 -1.11
N ILE A 195 0.85 -20.01 -0.52
CA ILE A 195 1.56 -18.98 -1.26
C ILE A 195 2.99 -19.43 -1.59
N ASP A 196 3.42 -19.28 -2.83
CA ASP A 196 4.79 -19.49 -3.30
C ASP A 196 5.64 -18.23 -3.10
N ASN A 197 5.16 -17.11 -3.65
CA ASN A 197 5.81 -15.82 -3.54
C ASN A 197 4.82 -14.66 -3.60
N ILE A 198 5.27 -13.52 -3.10
CA ILE A 198 4.54 -12.25 -3.10
C ILE A 198 5.38 -11.24 -3.89
N GLN A 199 4.77 -10.56 -4.86
CA GLN A 199 5.43 -9.59 -5.70
C GLN A 199 4.83 -8.21 -5.48
N ILE A 200 5.68 -7.22 -5.24
CA ILE A 200 5.35 -5.79 -5.27
C ILE A 200 5.78 -5.27 -6.64
N ILE A 201 4.82 -4.81 -7.43
CA ILE A 201 5.02 -4.44 -8.84
C ILE A 201 4.72 -2.94 -9.01
N ASP A 202 5.60 -2.24 -9.71
CA ASP A 202 5.34 -0.93 -10.26
C ASP A 202 4.54 -1.10 -11.57
N ASP A 203 3.21 -0.97 -11.50
CA ASP A 203 2.31 -1.21 -12.64
C ASP A 203 2.09 0.09 -13.44
N TYR A 204 2.63 0.11 -14.67
CA TYR A 204 2.42 1.18 -15.64
C TYR A 204 1.24 0.91 -16.60
N GLY A 205 0.46 -0.15 -16.34
CA GLY A 205 -0.72 -0.53 -17.10
C GLY A 205 -0.45 -1.48 -18.28
N ASP A 206 -1.56 -1.89 -18.93
CA ASP A 206 -1.53 -2.95 -19.95
C ASP A 206 -0.65 -2.60 -21.17
N LYS A 207 -0.63 -1.32 -21.60
CA LYS A 207 0.26 -0.84 -22.66
C LYS A 207 1.72 -1.12 -22.30
N ALA A 208 2.16 -0.71 -21.12
CA ALA A 208 3.55 -0.89 -20.70
C ALA A 208 3.92 -2.38 -20.55
N ASN A 209 2.99 -3.21 -20.08
CA ASN A 209 3.21 -4.65 -19.94
C ASN A 209 3.43 -5.34 -21.29
N LEU A 210 2.79 -4.86 -22.36
CA LEU A 210 2.91 -5.45 -23.72
C LEU A 210 4.00 -4.80 -24.57
N THR A 211 4.21 -3.49 -24.46
CA THR A 211 5.14 -2.74 -25.30
C THR A 211 6.50 -2.51 -24.63
N GLY A 212 6.58 -2.56 -23.32
CA GLY A 212 7.72 -2.14 -22.51
C GLY A 212 7.86 -0.62 -22.36
N ILE A 213 6.94 0.18 -22.92
CA ILE A 213 6.96 1.64 -22.84
C ILE A 213 6.31 2.08 -21.52
N LYS A 214 7.13 2.57 -20.58
CA LYS A 214 6.71 3.02 -19.26
C LYS A 214 6.55 4.54 -19.24
N GLU A 215 5.34 5.02 -18.96
CA GLU A 215 5.00 6.44 -18.90
C GLU A 215 4.46 6.80 -17.52
N GLY A 216 4.76 8.01 -17.05
CA GLY A 216 4.22 8.55 -15.81
C GLY A 216 4.71 7.86 -14.53
N ASP A 217 3.96 8.05 -13.46
CA ASP A 217 4.21 7.48 -12.14
C ASP A 217 3.42 6.18 -11.98
N PRO A 218 4.07 5.04 -11.64
CA PRO A 218 3.40 3.75 -11.55
C PRO A 218 2.50 3.65 -10.33
N GLU A 219 1.46 2.84 -10.44
CA GLU A 219 0.68 2.39 -9.30
C GLU A 219 1.35 1.17 -8.65
N LYS A 220 1.30 1.09 -7.30
CA LYS A 220 1.76 -0.11 -6.59
C LYS A 220 0.71 -1.21 -6.68
N LEU A 221 1.14 -2.37 -7.14
CA LEU A 221 0.33 -3.57 -7.29
C LEU A 221 0.96 -4.72 -6.49
N LEU A 222 0.13 -5.45 -5.75
CA LEU A 222 0.49 -6.68 -5.05
C LEU A 222 0.07 -7.88 -5.90
N ASN A 223 1.01 -8.76 -6.26
CA ASN A 223 0.68 -10.02 -6.91
C ASN A 223 1.04 -11.19 -6.00
N ILE A 224 0.06 -12.04 -5.70
CA ILE A 224 0.17 -13.20 -4.83
C ILE A 224 0.19 -14.44 -5.71
N ASN A 225 1.31 -15.14 -5.77
CA ASN A 225 1.45 -16.35 -6.55
C ASN A 225 1.25 -17.59 -5.67
N ILE A 226 0.38 -18.49 -6.12
CA ILE A 226 0.03 -19.74 -5.42
C ILE A 226 1.00 -20.84 -5.85
N GLN A 227 1.39 -21.69 -4.90
CA GLN A 227 2.23 -22.88 -5.14
C GLN A 227 1.58 -23.80 -6.17
N LYS A 228 2.33 -24.29 -7.14
CA LYS A 228 1.83 -25.21 -8.19
C LYS A 228 1.08 -26.42 -7.62
N GLY A 229 1.59 -27.03 -6.54
CA GLY A 229 0.94 -28.16 -5.87
C GLY A 229 -0.35 -27.81 -5.08
N LYS A 230 -0.65 -26.54 -4.91
CA LYS A 230 -1.82 -26.01 -4.19
C LYS A 230 -2.83 -25.32 -5.14
N SER A 231 -2.59 -25.35 -6.43
CA SER A 231 -3.49 -24.79 -7.45
C SER A 231 -4.79 -25.58 -7.63
N LYS A 232 -4.90 -26.79 -7.03
CA LYS A 232 -6.11 -27.64 -7.06
C LYS A 232 -6.58 -27.90 -5.64
N GLY A 233 -7.76 -27.40 -5.30
CA GLY A 233 -8.34 -27.63 -3.98
C GLY A 233 -9.48 -26.71 -3.63
N ASN A 234 -10.11 -27.04 -2.51
CA ASN A 234 -11.15 -26.22 -1.90
C ASN A 234 -10.68 -25.76 -0.53
N PHE A 235 -10.87 -24.51 -0.22
CA PHE A 235 -10.56 -23.95 1.08
C PHE A 235 -11.51 -22.82 1.43
N GLY A 236 -11.70 -22.61 2.71
CA GLY A 236 -12.56 -21.55 3.21
C GLY A 236 -12.54 -21.46 4.70
N ASN A 237 -13.15 -20.41 5.20
CA ASN A 237 -13.38 -20.21 6.63
C ASN A 237 -14.76 -19.63 6.88
N GLY A 238 -15.31 -19.94 8.04
CA GLY A 238 -16.52 -19.36 8.57
C GLY A 238 -16.27 -18.84 9.98
N THR A 239 -16.74 -17.63 10.29
CA THR A 239 -16.66 -17.03 11.62
C THR A 239 -18.05 -16.58 12.02
N VAL A 240 -18.46 -16.92 13.24
CA VAL A 240 -19.66 -16.39 13.89
C VAL A 240 -19.25 -15.81 15.24
N ALA A 241 -19.79 -14.65 15.59
CA ALA A 241 -19.54 -14.04 16.89
C ALA A 241 -20.80 -13.34 17.40
N GLY A 242 -20.98 -13.36 18.73
CA GLY A 242 -21.99 -12.61 19.45
C GLY A 242 -21.39 -12.01 20.72
N GLY A 243 -21.97 -10.94 21.21
CA GLY A 243 -21.41 -10.25 22.37
C GLY A 243 -22.35 -9.28 23.05
N THR A 244 -21.78 -8.50 23.95
CA THR A 244 -22.49 -7.46 24.68
C THR A 244 -22.93 -6.33 23.75
N GLU A 245 -23.81 -5.44 24.19
CA GLU A 245 -24.33 -4.30 23.41
C GLU A 245 -24.97 -4.72 22.08
N GLY A 246 -25.51 -5.94 21.98
CA GLY A 246 -26.09 -6.46 20.75
C GLY A 246 -25.08 -6.61 19.59
N ARG A 247 -23.78 -6.73 19.88
CA ARG A 247 -22.75 -6.85 18.84
C ARG A 247 -22.72 -8.26 18.28
N TYR A 248 -22.60 -8.35 16.97
CA TYR A 248 -22.48 -9.62 16.26
C TYR A 248 -21.62 -9.52 15.01
N LEU A 249 -21.08 -10.64 14.58
CA LEU A 249 -20.33 -10.80 13.34
C LEU A 249 -20.60 -12.18 12.74
N GLY A 250 -20.97 -12.22 11.49
CA GLY A 250 -21.02 -13.40 10.64
C GLY A 250 -20.14 -13.19 9.42
N ARG A 251 -19.25 -14.15 9.12
CA ARG A 251 -18.35 -14.10 7.97
C ARG A 251 -18.19 -15.49 7.38
N ILE A 252 -18.19 -15.58 6.06
CA ILE A 252 -17.90 -16.81 5.32
C ILE A 252 -17.02 -16.50 4.13
N SER A 253 -16.04 -17.35 3.88
CA SER A 253 -15.29 -17.38 2.62
C SER A 253 -15.20 -18.81 2.12
N ALA A 254 -15.43 -19.03 0.84
CA ALA A 254 -15.31 -20.33 0.18
C ALA A 254 -14.61 -20.17 -1.17
N ASN A 255 -13.59 -20.97 -1.41
CA ASN A 255 -12.76 -20.91 -2.60
C ASN A 255 -12.61 -22.30 -3.20
N SER A 256 -12.77 -22.41 -4.51
CA SER A 256 -12.54 -23.60 -5.29
C SER A 256 -11.60 -23.31 -6.45
N PHE A 257 -10.39 -23.85 -6.38
CA PHE A 257 -9.36 -23.65 -7.40
C PHE A 257 -9.10 -24.95 -8.15
N LYS A 258 -9.03 -24.85 -9.46
CA LYS A 258 -8.68 -25.96 -10.36
C LYS A 258 -7.81 -25.41 -11.49
N ASP A 259 -6.50 -25.28 -11.23
CA ASP A 259 -5.50 -24.67 -12.11
C ASP A 259 -5.88 -23.23 -12.52
N GLU A 260 -6.30 -23.01 -13.78
CA GLU A 260 -6.72 -21.69 -14.27
C GLU A 260 -8.12 -21.29 -13.77
N ARG A 261 -8.99 -22.27 -13.49
CA ARG A 261 -10.33 -21.97 -12.96
C ARG A 261 -10.27 -21.67 -11.47
N GLN A 262 -10.76 -20.52 -11.11
CA GLN A 262 -10.86 -20.05 -9.73
C GLN A 262 -12.27 -19.50 -9.50
N ILE A 263 -12.93 -20.02 -8.48
CA ILE A 263 -14.25 -19.57 -8.03
C ILE A 263 -14.11 -19.21 -6.57
N SER A 264 -14.55 -18.02 -6.19
CA SER A 264 -14.52 -17.57 -4.81
C SER A 264 -15.84 -16.91 -4.44
N PHE A 265 -16.32 -17.22 -3.24
CA PHE A 265 -17.51 -16.64 -2.64
C PHE A 265 -17.15 -16.06 -1.28
N LEU A 266 -17.63 -14.85 -0.99
CA LEU A 266 -17.43 -14.14 0.27
C LEU A 266 -18.74 -13.57 0.74
N GLY A 267 -19.01 -13.68 2.04
CA GLY A 267 -20.17 -13.07 2.68
C GLY A 267 -19.83 -12.56 4.08
N SER A 268 -20.36 -11.41 4.45
CA SER A 268 -20.18 -10.85 5.79
C SER A 268 -21.35 -9.98 6.21
N ILE A 269 -21.67 -10.05 7.49
CA ILE A 269 -22.59 -9.15 8.18
C ILE A 269 -22.00 -8.85 9.56
N ASN A 270 -21.91 -7.58 9.95
CA ASN A 270 -21.51 -7.23 11.31
C ASN A 270 -21.94 -5.80 11.68
N ASN A 271 -22.05 -5.55 12.99
CA ASN A 271 -22.26 -4.23 13.58
C ASN A 271 -21.11 -3.82 14.53
N THR A 272 -19.92 -4.34 14.28
CA THR A 272 -18.69 -4.10 15.07
C THR A 272 -17.74 -3.09 14.43
N ASN A 273 -18.21 -2.31 13.45
CA ASN A 273 -17.42 -1.38 12.63
C ASN A 273 -16.22 -2.06 11.93
N THR A 274 -16.21 -3.39 11.83
CA THR A 274 -15.11 -4.11 11.16
C THR A 274 -15.37 -4.17 9.66
N ASN A 275 -14.45 -3.66 8.86
CA ASN A 275 -14.47 -3.89 7.42
C ASN A 275 -13.97 -5.31 7.16
N THR A 276 -14.88 -6.23 6.91
CA THR A 276 -14.52 -7.62 6.61
C THR A 276 -14.25 -7.86 5.13
N PHE A 277 -14.91 -7.10 4.25
CA PHE A 277 -14.67 -7.07 2.80
C PHE A 277 -14.92 -5.66 2.30
N ASN A 278 -13.92 -5.04 1.73
CA ASN A 278 -14.02 -3.72 1.14
C ASN A 278 -14.03 -3.84 -0.38
N PHE A 279 -15.21 -3.96 -0.98
CA PHE A 279 -15.36 -4.05 -2.43
C PHE A 279 -15.32 -2.69 -3.16
N ASN A 280 -14.90 -1.60 -2.49
CA ASN A 280 -14.66 -0.31 -3.12
C ASN A 280 -13.39 -0.31 -3.99
N GLY A 281 -12.91 -1.50 -4.37
CA GLY A 281 -11.71 -1.73 -5.15
C GLY A 281 -11.57 -0.79 -6.33
N GLY A 282 -10.39 -0.23 -6.46
CA GLY A 282 -9.98 0.67 -7.51
C GLY A 282 -10.13 0.10 -8.92
N GLY A 283 -11.34 0.08 -9.42
CA GLY A 283 -11.56 -0.04 -10.85
C GLY A 283 -11.00 1.23 -11.51
N ARG A 284 -10.22 1.08 -12.56
CA ARG A 284 -9.82 2.14 -13.50
C ARG A 284 -11.03 2.75 -14.22
N GLY A 285 -12.21 2.81 -13.65
CA GLY A 285 -13.34 3.56 -14.15
C GLY A 285 -13.18 5.00 -13.71
N GLY A 286 -12.79 5.88 -14.62
CA GLY A 286 -12.82 7.31 -14.40
C GLY A 286 -14.20 7.74 -13.95
N GLY A 287 -14.30 8.71 -13.06
CA GLY A 287 -15.56 9.35 -12.73
C GLY A 287 -15.77 9.71 -11.28
N ALA A 288 -15.04 9.15 -10.32
CA ALA A 288 -15.08 9.63 -8.95
C ALA A 288 -13.86 10.52 -8.62
N ARG A 289 -13.43 11.39 -9.52
CA ARG A 289 -12.45 12.44 -9.25
C ARG A 289 -13.03 13.65 -8.52
N GLY A 290 -14.22 13.53 -7.94
CA GLY A 290 -14.88 14.61 -7.25
C GLY A 290 -15.28 14.37 -5.81
N ALA A 291 -15.15 13.15 -5.32
CA ALA A 291 -15.24 12.91 -3.88
C ALA A 291 -13.82 12.98 -3.31
N ASN A 292 -13.42 14.16 -2.82
CA ASN A 292 -12.55 14.21 -1.66
C ASN A 292 -13.30 13.47 -0.55
N PHE A 293 -13.18 12.15 -0.53
CA PHE A 293 -13.20 11.45 0.74
C PHE A 293 -11.90 11.90 1.38
N GLY A 294 -11.99 13.03 2.07
CA GLY A 294 -10.99 13.47 3.00
C GLY A 294 -10.62 12.24 3.79
N SER A 295 -9.36 11.96 3.77
CA SER A 295 -8.62 11.12 4.66
C SER A 295 -9.38 10.87 5.95
N ALA A 296 -10.32 9.92 5.91
CA ALA A 296 -10.82 9.31 7.12
C ALA A 296 -9.84 8.23 7.44
N GLU A 297 -8.72 8.78 7.88
CA GLU A 297 -7.72 8.04 8.31
C GLU A 297 -7.41 8.08 9.65
N ARG A 298 -6.54 7.27 10.07
CA ARG A 298 -5.68 7.25 11.24
C ARG A 298 -6.41 7.14 12.56
N GLY A 299 -7.18 6.09 12.71
CA GLY A 299 -7.63 5.67 14.03
C GLY A 299 -8.09 4.24 13.92
N GLY A 300 -7.49 3.36 14.71
CA GLY A 300 -7.70 1.90 14.67
C GLY A 300 -9.15 1.44 14.64
N ALA A 301 -9.32 0.17 14.42
CA ALA A 301 -10.52 -0.63 14.26
C ALA A 301 -11.84 0.10 14.58
N GLY A 302 -12.57 0.51 13.56
CA GLY A 302 -13.88 1.11 13.69
C GLY A 302 -13.93 2.53 13.15
N GLY A 303 -14.55 2.74 11.98
CA GLY A 303 -14.92 4.06 11.49
C GLY A 303 -15.81 4.81 12.49
N ASP A 304 -15.97 6.12 12.28
CA ASP A 304 -16.78 6.96 13.12
C ASP A 304 -18.24 6.48 13.17
N GLY A 305 -18.86 6.56 14.32
CA GLY A 305 -20.24 6.16 14.58
C GLY A 305 -20.43 4.65 14.78
N ASN A 306 -21.69 4.25 14.78
CA ASN A 306 -22.15 2.86 14.83
C ASN A 306 -22.49 2.41 13.41
N THR A 307 -21.81 1.38 12.91
CA THR A 307 -21.98 0.91 11.53
C THR A 307 -22.43 -0.54 11.49
N LEU A 308 -23.57 -0.80 10.84
CA LEU A 308 -23.93 -2.10 10.35
C LEU A 308 -23.40 -2.25 8.91
N THR A 309 -22.58 -3.26 8.67
CA THR A 309 -22.06 -3.60 7.33
C THR A 309 -22.56 -4.94 6.87
N GLN A 310 -22.90 -5.03 5.58
CA GLN A 310 -23.29 -6.24 4.89
C GLN A 310 -22.50 -6.32 3.59
N SER A 311 -21.90 -7.46 3.29
CA SER A 311 -21.10 -7.61 2.07
C SER A 311 -21.30 -9.00 1.49
N LEU A 312 -21.35 -9.05 0.16
CA LEU A 312 -21.39 -10.29 -0.59
C LEU A 312 -20.54 -10.14 -1.84
N GLY A 313 -19.68 -11.11 -2.08
CA GLY A 313 -18.80 -11.11 -3.24
C GLY A 313 -18.75 -12.47 -3.92
N PHE A 314 -18.69 -12.43 -5.25
CA PHE A 314 -18.44 -13.58 -6.09
C PHE A 314 -17.33 -13.24 -7.07
N ASN A 315 -16.35 -14.12 -7.21
CA ASN A 315 -15.24 -13.95 -8.15
C ASN A 315 -15.11 -15.22 -8.99
N TYR A 316 -14.97 -15.03 -10.30
CA TYR A 316 -14.77 -16.08 -11.26
C TYR A 316 -13.57 -15.78 -12.15
N ARG A 317 -12.78 -16.81 -12.45
CA ARG A 317 -11.71 -16.78 -13.44
C ARG A 317 -11.62 -18.15 -14.11
N ASP A 318 -11.47 -18.16 -15.45
CA ASP A 318 -11.12 -19.37 -16.19
C ASP A 318 -10.39 -19.01 -17.50
N ALA A 319 -9.58 -19.91 -18.00
CA ALA A 319 -9.05 -19.88 -19.36
C ALA A 319 -9.96 -20.74 -20.25
N TRP A 320 -10.94 -20.09 -20.91
CA TRP A 320 -11.90 -20.81 -21.80
C TRP A 320 -11.20 -21.46 -22.99
N SER A 321 -10.04 -20.91 -23.37
CA SER A 321 -9.14 -21.50 -24.35
C SER A 321 -7.71 -21.01 -24.14
N LYS A 322 -6.74 -21.56 -24.88
CA LYS A 322 -5.34 -21.05 -24.88
C LYS A 322 -5.24 -19.57 -25.30
N LYS A 323 -6.25 -19.05 -25.99
CA LYS A 323 -6.31 -17.67 -26.50
C LYS A 323 -7.23 -16.77 -25.69
N LEU A 324 -8.22 -17.29 -25.00
CA LEU A 324 -9.26 -16.50 -24.33
C LEU A 324 -9.28 -16.79 -22.83
N THR A 325 -8.97 -15.76 -22.04
CA THR A 325 -9.11 -15.76 -20.58
C THR A 325 -10.27 -14.86 -20.19
N SER A 326 -11.16 -15.37 -19.34
CA SER A 326 -12.34 -14.68 -18.84
C SER A 326 -12.27 -14.64 -17.33
N TYR A 327 -12.41 -13.46 -16.73
CA TYR A 327 -12.45 -13.31 -15.29
C TYR A 327 -13.21 -12.05 -14.88
N GLY A 328 -13.84 -12.11 -13.72
CA GLY A 328 -14.60 -10.99 -13.21
C GLY A 328 -15.15 -11.23 -11.82
N SER A 329 -15.84 -10.23 -11.31
CA SER A 329 -16.43 -10.28 -9.99
C SER A 329 -17.77 -9.53 -9.94
N TYR A 330 -18.64 -10.04 -9.08
CA TYR A 330 -19.79 -9.32 -8.55
C TYR A 330 -19.53 -8.99 -7.10
N SER A 331 -19.90 -7.79 -6.68
CA SER A 331 -19.83 -7.38 -5.29
C SER A 331 -21.07 -6.57 -4.89
N PHE A 332 -21.54 -6.83 -3.69
CA PHE A 332 -22.56 -6.07 -2.97
C PHE A 332 -21.97 -5.57 -1.66
N SER A 333 -22.17 -4.31 -1.33
CA SER A 333 -21.79 -3.70 -0.05
C SER A 333 -22.91 -2.80 0.44
N GLY A 334 -23.51 -3.16 1.57
CA GLY A 334 -24.48 -2.37 2.30
C GLY A 334 -23.86 -1.81 3.59
N ARG A 335 -24.13 -0.55 3.89
CA ARG A 335 -23.68 0.12 5.10
C ARG A 335 -24.80 0.97 5.67
N ASN A 336 -25.08 0.81 6.96
CA ASN A 336 -25.93 1.72 7.72
C ASN A 336 -25.10 2.28 8.86
N ASN A 337 -24.84 3.58 8.82
CA ASN A 337 -23.96 4.26 9.79
C ASN A 337 -24.71 5.38 10.49
N ASN A 338 -24.68 5.39 11.82
CA ASN A 338 -25.14 6.50 12.64
C ASN A 338 -23.93 7.14 13.32
N THR A 339 -23.66 8.41 12.99
CA THR A 339 -22.55 9.19 13.53
C THR A 339 -23.06 10.39 14.30
N VAL A 340 -22.68 10.48 15.57
CA VAL A 340 -22.86 11.67 16.40
C VAL A 340 -21.51 12.35 16.53
N GLY A 341 -21.47 13.64 16.28
CA GLY A 341 -20.23 14.38 16.30
C GLY A 341 -20.41 15.87 16.60
N THR A 342 -19.30 16.48 17.00
CA THR A 342 -19.19 17.91 17.19
C THR A 342 -18.09 18.46 16.27
N SER A 343 -18.24 19.68 15.83
CA SER A 343 -17.21 20.37 15.05
C SER A 343 -17.09 21.81 15.46
N PHE A 344 -15.88 22.33 15.35
CA PHE A 344 -15.59 23.75 15.51
C PHE A 344 -14.83 24.23 14.29
N GLN A 345 -15.40 25.22 13.63
CA GLN A 345 -14.81 25.89 12.49
C GLN A 345 -14.48 27.34 12.84
N GLN A 346 -13.28 27.75 12.46
CA GLN A 346 -12.81 29.11 12.67
C GLN A 346 -12.17 29.64 11.39
N ASP A 347 -12.56 30.86 10.99
CA ASP A 347 -11.84 31.63 10.01
C ASP A 347 -10.76 32.47 10.72
N LEU A 348 -9.51 32.37 10.26
CA LEU A 348 -8.36 32.97 10.92
C LEU A 348 -8.18 34.47 10.56
N ASN A 349 -9.19 35.10 9.95
CA ASN A 349 -9.16 36.56 9.69
C ASN A 349 -9.52 37.35 10.93
N PRO A 350 -8.58 38.10 11.56
CA PRO A 350 -8.87 38.86 12.78
C PRO A 350 -9.79 40.07 12.58
N ALA A 351 -9.82 40.60 11.35
CA ALA A 351 -10.73 41.75 11.03
C ALA A 351 -12.19 41.30 10.87
N ASN A 352 -12.41 40.00 10.63
CA ASN A 352 -13.73 39.41 10.40
C ASN A 352 -13.80 38.03 11.04
N ILE A 353 -13.65 37.97 12.36
CA ILE A 353 -13.69 36.69 13.10
C ILE A 353 -15.06 36.05 12.89
N ARG A 354 -15.04 34.83 12.35
CA ARG A 354 -16.24 34.02 12.25
C ARG A 354 -15.94 32.63 12.79
N THR A 355 -16.71 32.21 13.78
CA THR A 355 -16.66 30.87 14.32
C THR A 355 -17.98 30.14 14.13
N THR A 356 -17.91 28.83 14.00
CA THR A 356 -19.09 27.96 13.93
C THR A 356 -18.84 26.73 14.81
N SER A 357 -19.64 26.61 15.86
CA SER A 357 -19.68 25.37 16.68
C SER A 357 -20.92 24.57 16.29
N SER A 358 -20.75 23.32 15.94
CA SER A 358 -21.86 22.49 15.50
C SER A 358 -21.88 21.15 16.22
N ALA A 359 -23.09 20.65 16.51
CA ALA A 359 -23.36 19.29 16.91
C ALA A 359 -24.28 18.66 15.86
N SER A 360 -24.00 17.42 15.45
CA SER A 360 -24.78 16.73 14.43
C SER A 360 -25.01 15.27 14.77
N ASN A 361 -26.15 14.75 14.32
CA ASN A 361 -26.47 13.34 14.27
C ASN A 361 -26.81 12.98 12.82
N ASN A 362 -25.95 12.17 12.22
CA ASN A 362 -26.06 11.78 10.82
C ASN A 362 -26.28 10.28 10.71
N ASN A 363 -27.43 9.87 10.18
CA ASN A 363 -27.75 8.49 9.84
C ASN A 363 -27.65 8.35 8.30
N SER A 364 -26.77 7.50 7.83
CA SER A 364 -26.54 7.26 6.42
C SER A 364 -26.64 5.76 6.08
N LYS A 365 -27.55 5.42 5.17
CA LYS A 365 -27.69 4.07 4.62
C LYS A 365 -27.20 4.10 3.17
N THR A 366 -26.23 3.27 2.83
CA THR A 366 -25.70 3.14 1.47
C THR A 366 -25.74 1.67 1.03
N ALA A 367 -26.05 1.43 -0.23
CA ALA A 367 -25.95 0.13 -0.85
C ALA A 367 -25.29 0.28 -2.21
N ASN A 368 -24.25 -0.52 -2.46
CA ASN A 368 -23.50 -0.52 -3.72
C ASN A 368 -23.47 -1.92 -4.28
N GLN A 369 -23.77 -2.04 -5.56
CA GLN A 369 -23.64 -3.27 -6.35
C GLN A 369 -22.69 -3.00 -7.51
N ARG A 370 -21.81 -3.94 -7.81
CA ARG A 370 -20.86 -3.80 -8.91
C ARG A 370 -20.60 -5.14 -9.56
N VAL A 371 -20.68 -5.15 -10.88
CA VAL A 371 -20.18 -6.21 -11.76
C VAL A 371 -19.01 -5.65 -12.54
N THR A 372 -17.89 -6.35 -12.58
CA THR A 372 -16.77 -6.03 -13.46
C THR A 372 -16.32 -7.32 -14.13
N TRP A 373 -16.17 -7.30 -15.44
CA TRP A 373 -15.79 -8.48 -16.20
C TRP A 373 -14.61 -8.17 -17.13
N ASN A 374 -13.67 -9.07 -17.26
CA ASN A 374 -12.49 -8.92 -18.12
C ASN A 374 -12.47 -10.06 -19.12
N LEU A 375 -12.34 -9.72 -20.39
CA LEU A 375 -12.14 -10.64 -21.50
C LEU A 375 -10.79 -10.32 -22.16
N GLU A 376 -9.82 -11.21 -22.00
CA GLU A 376 -8.51 -11.09 -22.64
C GLU A 376 -8.39 -12.08 -23.77
N TYR A 377 -8.27 -11.59 -24.99
CA TYR A 377 -8.21 -12.38 -26.20
C TYR A 377 -6.89 -12.19 -26.93
N LYS A 378 -6.07 -13.24 -26.95
CA LYS A 378 -4.88 -13.36 -27.79
C LYS A 378 -5.29 -13.88 -29.15
N ILE A 379 -5.68 -12.99 -30.07
CA ILE A 379 -6.16 -13.34 -31.40
C ILE A 379 -5.10 -14.20 -32.10
N ASP A 380 -3.86 -13.71 -32.08
CA ASP A 380 -2.67 -14.41 -32.55
C ASP A 380 -1.41 -13.92 -31.79
N THR A 381 -0.22 -14.21 -32.29
CA THR A 381 1.05 -13.79 -31.67
C THR A 381 1.31 -12.29 -31.80
N ALA A 382 0.66 -11.58 -32.72
CA ALA A 382 0.81 -10.17 -32.99
C ALA A 382 -0.33 -9.32 -32.37
N ASN A 383 -1.53 -9.89 -32.24
CA ASN A 383 -2.76 -9.18 -31.91
C ASN A 383 -3.29 -9.58 -30.53
N TYR A 384 -3.49 -8.60 -29.67
CA TYR A 384 -4.07 -8.74 -28.34
C TYR A 384 -5.22 -7.77 -28.14
N LEU A 385 -6.33 -8.27 -27.63
CA LEU A 385 -7.53 -7.50 -27.30
C LEU A 385 -7.93 -7.77 -25.85
N LYS A 386 -8.21 -6.72 -25.09
CA LYS A 386 -8.81 -6.79 -23.77
C LYS A 386 -10.03 -5.88 -23.72
N VAL A 387 -11.14 -6.40 -23.22
CA VAL A 387 -12.36 -5.65 -22.98
C VAL A 387 -12.75 -5.82 -21.50
N THR A 388 -13.07 -4.71 -20.85
CA THR A 388 -13.42 -4.71 -19.42
C THR A 388 -14.73 -3.95 -19.21
N PRO A 389 -15.91 -4.54 -19.50
CA PRO A 389 -17.19 -3.94 -19.18
C PRO A 389 -17.44 -3.94 -17.66
N TYR A 390 -18.12 -2.92 -17.19
CA TYR A 390 -18.63 -2.87 -15.83
C TYR A 390 -20.04 -2.27 -15.77
N PHE A 391 -20.76 -2.67 -14.74
CA PHE A 391 -22.01 -2.06 -14.31
C PHE A 391 -21.97 -1.86 -12.80
N SER A 392 -22.47 -0.72 -12.32
CA SER A 392 -22.64 -0.48 -10.91
C SER A 392 -23.96 0.27 -10.64
N TYR A 393 -24.52 -0.01 -9.47
CA TYR A 393 -25.67 0.70 -8.94
C TYR A 393 -25.39 1.06 -7.49
N ALA A 394 -25.42 2.36 -7.21
CA ALA A 394 -25.27 2.88 -5.86
C ALA A 394 -26.56 3.55 -5.41
N SER A 395 -26.99 3.31 -4.19
CA SER A 395 -28.09 4.03 -3.54
C SER A 395 -27.63 4.58 -2.19
N SER A 396 -28.13 5.74 -1.82
CA SER A 396 -27.86 6.36 -0.52
C SER A 396 -29.09 7.04 0.03
N ASN A 397 -29.39 6.80 1.30
CA ASN A 397 -30.41 7.49 2.08
C ASN A 397 -29.73 8.12 3.29
N GLY A 398 -29.86 9.43 3.47
CA GLY A 398 -29.25 10.17 4.53
C GLY A 398 -30.29 10.95 5.33
N ASN A 399 -30.21 10.92 6.64
CA ASN A 399 -30.94 11.79 7.55
C ASN A 399 -29.90 12.49 8.44
N ASN A 400 -29.80 13.81 8.28
CA ASN A 400 -28.85 14.63 9.02
C ASN A 400 -29.60 15.68 9.82
N ASN A 401 -29.45 15.65 11.15
CA ASN A 401 -29.97 16.65 12.06
C ASN A 401 -28.79 17.35 12.74
N GLY A 402 -28.81 18.68 12.76
CA GLY A 402 -27.71 19.46 13.29
C GLY A 402 -28.15 20.74 13.98
N ILE A 403 -27.37 21.17 14.94
CA ILE A 403 -27.45 22.46 15.60
C ILE A 403 -26.12 23.17 15.42
N SER A 404 -26.13 24.42 14.95
CA SER A 404 -24.93 25.22 14.72
C SER A 404 -25.06 26.58 15.34
N ASN A 405 -24.11 26.94 16.18
CA ASN A 405 -23.95 28.30 16.72
C ASN A 405 -22.88 29.01 15.91
N ILE A 406 -23.30 30.06 15.18
CA ILE A 406 -22.42 30.86 14.36
C ILE A 406 -22.25 32.22 15.06
N THR A 407 -21.01 32.60 15.26
CA THR A 407 -20.65 33.92 15.82
C THR A 407 -19.80 34.65 14.80
N ALA A 408 -20.14 35.91 14.52
CA ALA A 408 -19.38 36.77 13.63
C ALA A 408 -19.21 38.17 14.24
N LEU A 409 -17.95 38.63 14.27
CA LEU A 409 -17.65 40.02 14.69
C LEU A 409 -17.59 40.89 13.44
N ARG A 410 -18.37 41.98 13.38
CA ARG A 410 -18.43 42.94 12.29
C ARG A 410 -18.53 44.36 12.87
N ASN A 411 -17.57 45.21 12.55
CA ASN A 411 -17.60 46.64 12.99
C ASN A 411 -17.96 46.76 14.49
N ASP A 412 -17.24 46.05 15.38
CA ASP A 412 -17.42 46.03 16.83
C ASP A 412 -18.75 45.44 17.33
N THR A 413 -19.62 44.97 16.43
CA THR A 413 -20.86 44.29 16.79
C THR A 413 -20.70 42.79 16.60
N THR A 414 -21.01 42.03 17.62
CA THR A 414 -21.06 40.57 17.53
C THR A 414 -22.46 40.12 17.13
N TYR A 415 -22.52 39.38 16.06
CA TYR A 415 -23.71 38.72 15.53
C TYR A 415 -23.74 37.25 15.91
N TYR A 416 -24.88 36.75 16.31
CA TYR A 416 -25.13 35.39 16.68
C TYR A 416 -26.19 34.77 15.77
N THR A 417 -26.01 33.56 15.33
CA THR A 417 -27.05 32.74 14.67
C THR A 417 -27.08 31.36 15.29
N LEU A 418 -28.20 30.97 15.86
CA LEU A 418 -28.48 29.56 16.13
C LEU A 418 -29.21 29.00 14.91
N ASN A 419 -28.64 28.01 14.25
CA ASN A 419 -29.27 27.28 13.15
C ASN A 419 -29.59 25.86 13.58
N LYS A 420 -30.86 25.48 13.54
CA LYS A 420 -31.31 24.07 13.64
C LYS A 420 -31.60 23.59 12.23
N SER A 421 -30.91 22.51 11.83
CA SER A 421 -31.03 21.95 10.48
C SER A 421 -31.51 20.52 10.50
N SER A 422 -32.41 20.18 9.60
CA SER A 422 -32.83 18.80 9.32
C SER A 422 -32.78 18.58 7.80
N SER A 423 -32.20 17.45 7.37
CA SER A 423 -32.14 17.14 5.94
C SER A 423 -32.32 15.65 5.70
N LEU A 424 -33.34 15.29 4.93
CA LEU A 424 -33.55 13.95 4.42
C LEU A 424 -33.15 13.91 2.95
N SER A 425 -32.26 13.00 2.56
CA SER A 425 -31.76 12.88 1.20
C SER A 425 -31.79 11.44 0.73
N ASN A 426 -32.34 11.23 -0.46
CA ASN A 426 -32.35 9.94 -1.15
C ASN A 426 -31.67 10.11 -2.50
N ALA A 427 -30.73 9.22 -2.83
CA ALA A 427 -30.08 9.24 -4.13
C ALA A 427 -29.88 7.83 -4.70
N SER A 428 -29.99 7.73 -6.02
CA SER A 428 -29.61 6.52 -6.78
C SER A 428 -28.65 6.91 -7.91
N THR A 429 -27.68 6.04 -8.17
CA THR A 429 -26.65 6.28 -9.19
C THR A 429 -26.34 5.00 -9.93
N PRO A 430 -27.12 4.64 -10.98
CA PRO A 430 -26.69 3.65 -11.96
C PRO A 430 -25.50 4.18 -12.76
N ALA A 431 -24.54 3.29 -13.04
CA ALA A 431 -23.40 3.60 -13.91
C ALA A 431 -22.99 2.36 -14.71
N ALA A 432 -22.60 2.57 -15.95
CA ALA A 432 -22.10 1.54 -16.85
C ALA A 432 -20.93 2.07 -17.67
N GLY A 433 -20.02 1.20 -18.04
CA GLY A 433 -18.91 1.59 -18.88
C GLY A 433 -18.11 0.38 -19.36
N SER A 434 -17.08 0.67 -20.17
CA SER A 434 -16.18 -0.35 -20.67
C SER A 434 -14.83 0.24 -21.02
N ASP A 435 -13.75 -0.45 -20.59
CA ASP A 435 -12.41 -0.22 -21.10
C ASP A 435 -12.14 -1.20 -22.25
N LEU A 436 -11.55 -0.71 -23.33
CA LEU A 436 -11.07 -1.50 -24.46
C LEU A 436 -9.58 -1.20 -24.64
N PHE A 437 -8.79 -2.25 -24.76
CA PHE A 437 -7.38 -2.14 -25.09
C PHE A 437 -7.06 -3.12 -26.23
N TYR A 438 -6.62 -2.59 -27.36
CA TYR A 438 -6.11 -3.36 -28.50
C TYR A 438 -4.66 -3.05 -28.73
N ASN A 439 -3.85 -4.06 -29.02
CA ASN A 439 -2.45 -3.92 -29.31
C ASN A 439 -2.04 -4.80 -30.50
N HIS A 440 -1.37 -4.19 -31.48
CA HIS A 440 -0.77 -4.87 -32.63
C HIS A 440 0.75 -4.74 -32.59
N ARG A 441 1.45 -5.87 -32.59
CA ARG A 441 2.91 -5.95 -32.71
C ARG A 441 3.31 -6.29 -34.13
N PHE A 442 4.06 -5.40 -34.76
CA PHE A 442 4.57 -5.63 -36.10
C PHE A 442 5.75 -6.60 -36.12
N LYS A 443 6.13 -7.10 -37.33
CA LYS A 443 7.32 -7.97 -37.53
C LYS A 443 8.61 -7.29 -37.07
N LYS A 444 8.77 -5.97 -37.28
CA LYS A 444 9.91 -5.20 -36.77
C LYS A 444 9.84 -5.12 -35.25
N ARG A 445 10.85 -5.66 -34.59
CA ARG A 445 10.89 -5.72 -33.12
C ARG A 445 10.82 -4.30 -32.52
N GLY A 446 9.89 -4.07 -31.59
CA GLY A 446 9.66 -2.78 -30.95
C GLY A 446 8.68 -1.87 -31.68
N ARG A 447 8.31 -2.16 -32.96
CA ARG A 447 7.25 -1.45 -33.67
C ARG A 447 5.90 -1.94 -33.14
N ASN A 448 5.08 -1.00 -32.70
CA ASN A 448 3.84 -1.31 -32.00
C ASN A 448 2.76 -0.27 -32.28
N PHE A 449 1.52 -0.71 -32.42
CA PHE A 449 0.34 0.15 -32.48
C PHE A 449 -0.64 -0.26 -31.40
N SER A 450 -1.17 0.69 -30.66
CA SER A 450 -2.18 0.41 -29.65
C SER A 450 -3.32 1.41 -29.67
N ILE A 451 -4.51 0.92 -29.33
CA ILE A 451 -5.72 1.70 -29.10
C ILE A 451 -6.16 1.42 -27.68
N SER A 452 -6.39 2.48 -26.90
CA SER A 452 -7.04 2.40 -25.59
C SER A 452 -8.29 3.26 -25.65
N SER A 453 -9.42 2.72 -25.26
CA SER A 453 -10.68 3.48 -25.18
C SER A 453 -11.33 3.19 -23.83
N SER A 454 -11.90 4.21 -23.19
CA SER A 454 -12.82 4.07 -22.08
C SER A 454 -14.08 4.88 -22.37
N ILE A 455 -15.22 4.30 -22.07
CA ILE A 455 -16.52 4.94 -22.13
C ILE A 455 -17.20 4.70 -20.78
N ASP A 456 -17.55 5.77 -20.10
CA ASP A 456 -18.19 5.75 -18.79
C ASP A 456 -19.47 6.59 -18.83
N TYR A 457 -20.57 6.03 -18.38
CA TYR A 457 -21.85 6.71 -18.22
C TYR A 457 -22.34 6.54 -16.79
N SER A 458 -22.86 7.61 -16.19
CA SER A 458 -23.57 7.55 -14.92
C SER A 458 -24.73 8.55 -14.90
N SER A 459 -25.83 8.17 -14.25
CA SER A 459 -26.98 9.02 -13.99
C SER A 459 -27.21 9.05 -12.48
N ARG A 460 -27.32 10.23 -11.88
CA ARG A 460 -27.64 10.40 -10.46
C ARG A 460 -28.94 11.14 -10.28
N LEU A 461 -29.93 10.46 -9.75
CA LEU A 461 -31.17 11.06 -9.28
C LEU A 461 -31.07 11.25 -7.77
N GLN A 462 -31.27 12.48 -7.30
CA GLN A 462 -31.22 12.82 -5.88
C GLN A 462 -32.45 13.71 -5.52
N ASN A 463 -33.15 13.30 -4.48
CA ASN A 463 -34.22 14.06 -3.83
C ASN A 463 -33.74 14.47 -2.43
N ARG A 464 -33.87 15.72 -2.08
CA ARG A 464 -33.49 16.27 -0.80
C ARG A 464 -34.59 17.14 -0.24
N ASP A 465 -35.05 16.82 0.96
CA ASP A 465 -35.89 17.66 1.79
C ASP A 465 -34.99 18.33 2.84
N ALA A 466 -34.94 19.66 2.87
CA ALA A 466 -34.00 20.40 3.70
C ALA A 466 -34.73 21.54 4.44
N GLN A 467 -34.69 21.48 5.77
CA GLN A 467 -35.25 22.47 6.65
C GLN A 467 -34.15 23.10 7.50
N ASN A 468 -34.13 24.42 7.58
CA ASN A 468 -33.27 25.23 8.41
C ASN A 468 -34.08 26.27 9.15
N GLU A 469 -33.96 26.31 10.46
CA GLU A 469 -34.54 27.30 11.35
C GLU A 469 -33.41 28.19 11.88
N TYR A 470 -33.47 29.49 11.61
CA TYR A 470 -32.46 30.44 12.05
C TYR A 470 -33.04 31.39 13.10
N HIS A 471 -32.29 31.54 14.19
CA HIS A 471 -32.56 32.51 15.24
C HIS A 471 -31.37 33.47 15.29
N ASP A 472 -31.57 34.66 14.78
CA ASP A 472 -30.54 35.68 14.66
C ASP A 472 -30.65 36.72 15.77
N SER A 473 -29.53 37.08 16.42
CA SER A 473 -29.45 38.14 17.45
C SER A 473 -28.10 38.85 17.36
N THR A 474 -27.97 39.96 18.09
CA THR A 474 -26.72 40.73 18.14
C THR A 474 -26.31 41.00 19.59
N SER A 475 -25.07 41.45 19.81
CA SER A 475 -24.60 41.89 21.14
C SER A 475 -25.28 43.18 21.63
N ILE A 476 -25.93 43.94 20.72
CA ILE A 476 -26.64 45.19 21.02
C ILE A 476 -28.13 44.92 21.27
N SER A 477 -28.71 43.96 20.53
CA SER A 477 -30.13 43.58 20.67
C SER A 477 -30.24 42.06 20.82
N LEU A 478 -30.74 41.61 21.96
CA LEU A 478 -30.97 40.19 22.24
C LEU A 478 -32.30 39.68 21.68
N LEU A 479 -33.14 40.59 21.11
CA LEU A 479 -34.36 40.21 20.41
C LEU A 479 -33.98 39.35 19.18
N ALA A 480 -34.36 38.08 19.17
CA ALA A 480 -34.11 37.17 18.06
C ALA A 480 -35.05 37.48 16.90
N THR A 481 -34.50 37.42 15.69
CA THR A 481 -35.28 37.38 14.45
C THR A 481 -35.28 35.96 13.92
N ASP A 482 -36.46 35.40 13.82
CA ASP A 482 -36.62 34.00 13.40
C ASP A 482 -36.90 33.93 11.91
N SER A 483 -36.28 32.96 11.24
CA SER A 483 -36.57 32.65 9.84
C SER A 483 -36.53 31.16 9.59
N LEU A 484 -37.47 30.66 8.78
CA LEU A 484 -37.54 29.27 8.37
C LEU A 484 -37.26 29.14 6.87
N ARG A 485 -36.42 28.23 6.52
CA ARG A 485 -36.17 27.84 5.13
C ARG A 485 -36.44 26.35 4.96
N HIS A 486 -37.52 26.02 4.26
CA HIS A 486 -37.89 24.63 3.94
C HIS A 486 -37.95 24.45 2.44
N GLN A 487 -37.17 23.52 1.89
CA GLN A 487 -37.03 23.29 0.46
C GLN A 487 -37.03 21.80 0.12
N PHE A 488 -37.72 21.44 -0.95
CA PHE A 488 -37.64 20.17 -1.61
C PHE A 488 -36.87 20.33 -2.93
N ILE A 489 -35.73 19.65 -3.04
CA ILE A 489 -34.77 19.78 -4.13
C ILE A 489 -34.65 18.45 -4.85
N GLU A 490 -34.99 18.44 -6.14
CA GLU A 490 -34.78 17.30 -7.03
C GLU A 490 -33.61 17.63 -7.96
N THR A 491 -32.67 16.69 -8.08
CA THR A 491 -31.51 16.85 -8.96
C THR A 491 -31.32 15.59 -9.76
N ASN A 492 -31.35 15.70 -11.09
CA ASN A 492 -30.96 14.65 -12.02
C ASN A 492 -29.69 15.07 -12.75
N THR A 493 -28.59 14.30 -12.55
CA THR A 493 -27.30 14.61 -13.17
C THR A 493 -26.81 13.39 -13.97
N GLU A 494 -26.60 13.58 -15.26
CA GLU A 494 -26.07 12.60 -16.21
C GLU A 494 -24.65 12.98 -16.59
N ASN A 495 -23.73 12.04 -16.46
CA ASN A 495 -22.33 12.23 -16.85
C ASN A 495 -21.94 11.17 -17.89
N THR A 496 -21.31 11.64 -18.96
CA THR A 496 -20.70 10.77 -19.95
C THR A 496 -19.24 11.17 -20.16
N THR A 497 -18.33 10.24 -19.98
CA THR A 497 -16.90 10.47 -20.25
C THR A 497 -16.43 9.46 -21.27
N THR A 498 -15.81 9.94 -22.35
CA THR A 498 -15.21 9.11 -23.38
C THR A 498 -13.74 9.51 -23.54
N ASN A 499 -12.85 8.54 -23.49
CA ASN A 499 -11.43 8.73 -23.74
C ASN A 499 -10.99 7.73 -24.80
N ILE A 500 -10.34 8.19 -25.87
CA ILE A 500 -9.78 7.33 -26.92
C ILE A 500 -8.33 7.78 -27.16
N ARG A 501 -7.40 6.83 -27.03
CA ARG A 501 -5.98 7.07 -27.27
C ARG A 501 -5.46 6.11 -28.34
N PHE A 502 -4.83 6.68 -29.35
CA PHE A 502 -4.03 5.99 -30.35
C PHE A 502 -2.55 6.20 -30.01
N SER A 503 -1.74 5.18 -30.15
CA SER A 503 -0.30 5.26 -29.93
C SER A 503 0.42 4.37 -30.93
N TYR A 504 1.41 4.95 -31.62
CA TYR A 504 2.30 4.25 -32.54
C TYR A 504 3.75 4.47 -32.14
N ALA A 505 4.46 3.36 -31.92
CA ALA A 505 5.87 3.36 -31.55
C ALA A 505 6.71 2.80 -32.69
N GLU A 506 7.69 3.59 -33.16
CA GLU A 506 8.66 3.21 -34.18
C GLU A 506 10.06 3.07 -33.59
N PRO A 507 10.68 1.91 -33.63
CA PRO A 507 12.08 1.75 -33.23
C PRO A 507 13.01 2.43 -34.27
N ILE A 508 13.69 3.48 -33.85
CA ILE A 508 14.68 4.24 -34.63
C ILE A 508 16.12 3.81 -34.35
N GLY A 509 16.31 2.96 -33.34
CA GLY A 509 17.61 2.39 -32.97
C GLY A 509 17.47 1.13 -32.12
N LYS A 510 18.56 0.46 -31.77
CA LYS A 510 18.59 -0.78 -30.99
C LYS A 510 17.91 -0.64 -29.61
N PHE A 511 18.02 0.54 -29.03
CA PHE A 511 17.52 0.84 -27.65
C PHE A 511 16.59 2.06 -27.64
N THR A 512 16.27 2.63 -28.77
CA THR A 512 15.55 3.90 -28.88
C THR A 512 14.35 3.75 -29.79
N ALA A 513 13.21 4.27 -29.36
CA ALA A 513 11.97 4.32 -30.12
C ALA A 513 11.35 5.72 -30.05
N LEU A 514 10.74 6.15 -31.12
CA LEU A 514 9.92 7.35 -31.21
C LEU A 514 8.45 6.93 -31.10
N GLU A 515 7.69 7.56 -30.23
CA GLU A 515 6.25 7.33 -30.08
C GLU A 515 5.47 8.58 -30.42
N ALA A 516 4.53 8.45 -31.34
CA ALA A 516 3.48 9.42 -31.61
C ALA A 516 2.17 8.96 -30.95
N SER A 517 1.49 9.86 -30.25
CA SER A 517 0.21 9.56 -29.60
C SER A 517 -0.81 10.65 -29.85
N TYR A 518 -2.05 10.26 -30.01
CA TYR A 518 -3.20 11.15 -30.01
C TYR A 518 -4.22 10.68 -29.00
N THR A 519 -4.70 11.56 -28.14
CA THR A 519 -5.75 11.26 -27.18
C THR A 519 -6.87 12.27 -27.30
N TRP A 520 -8.07 11.77 -27.55
CA TRP A 520 -9.30 12.54 -27.51
C TRP A 520 -10.04 12.19 -26.21
N ASN A 521 -10.41 13.23 -25.48
CA ASN A 521 -11.19 13.09 -24.26
C ASN A 521 -12.40 14.03 -24.35
N ASN A 522 -13.59 13.50 -24.08
CA ASN A 522 -14.84 14.25 -24.02
C ASN A 522 -15.54 13.92 -22.69
N SER A 523 -15.74 14.92 -21.86
CA SER A 523 -16.52 14.85 -20.61
C SER A 523 -17.74 15.74 -20.75
N SER A 524 -18.94 15.14 -20.69
CA SER A 524 -20.21 15.84 -20.80
C SER A 524 -21.05 15.58 -19.55
N THR A 525 -21.60 16.65 -18.98
CA THR A 525 -22.54 16.58 -17.86
C THR A 525 -23.77 17.37 -18.19
N LYS A 526 -24.96 16.77 -17.99
CA LYS A 526 -26.25 17.45 -17.99
C LYS A 526 -26.85 17.33 -16.61
N SER A 527 -27.33 18.43 -16.04
CA SER A 527 -27.98 18.43 -14.75
C SER A 527 -29.24 19.31 -14.74
N ILE A 528 -30.32 18.68 -14.37
CA ILE A 528 -31.59 19.33 -14.12
C ILE A 528 -31.76 19.41 -12.61
N ARG A 529 -31.89 20.60 -12.07
CA ARG A 529 -32.16 20.86 -10.66
C ARG A 529 -33.46 21.63 -10.52
N ASP A 530 -34.43 21.03 -9.86
CA ASP A 530 -35.72 21.64 -9.52
C ASP A 530 -35.78 21.90 -8.03
N VAL A 531 -35.95 23.15 -7.65
CA VAL A 531 -36.06 23.60 -6.25
C VAL A 531 -37.44 24.09 -6.01
N ASN A 532 -38.14 23.57 -5.02
CA ASN A 532 -39.42 24.00 -4.55
C ASN A 532 -39.30 24.49 -3.11
N ASP A 533 -39.72 25.69 -2.85
CA ASP A 533 -39.92 26.20 -1.50
C ASP A 533 -41.22 25.59 -0.95
N ILE A 534 -41.22 25.17 0.30
CA ILE A 534 -42.40 24.61 0.97
C ILE A 534 -42.97 25.70 1.86
N ASP A 535 -44.20 26.07 1.57
CA ASP A 535 -44.94 27.05 2.41
C ASP A 535 -45.17 26.48 3.81
N ALA A 536 -44.82 27.25 4.84
CA ALA A 536 -44.82 26.79 6.22
C ALA A 536 -46.25 26.57 6.78
N ILE A 537 -47.27 27.16 6.17
CA ILE A 537 -48.67 27.13 6.64
C ILE A 537 -49.43 26.05 5.86
N THR A 538 -49.36 26.13 4.52
CA THR A 538 -50.15 25.25 3.63
C THR A 538 -49.44 23.94 3.29
N GLY A 539 -48.12 23.89 3.43
CA GLY A 539 -47.32 22.75 2.95
C GLY A 539 -47.19 22.66 1.42
N GLU A 540 -47.64 23.66 0.68
CA GLU A 540 -47.62 23.68 -0.79
C GLU A 540 -46.19 23.84 -1.31
N LYS A 541 -45.89 23.15 -2.41
CA LYS A 541 -44.58 23.25 -3.08
C LYS A 541 -44.66 24.35 -4.15
N ILE A 542 -43.92 25.44 -3.91
CA ILE A 542 -43.84 26.61 -4.81
C ILE A 542 -42.48 26.56 -5.52
N LYS A 543 -42.51 26.46 -6.85
CA LYS A 543 -41.27 26.39 -7.64
C LYS A 543 -40.40 27.64 -7.50
N ASN A 544 -39.18 27.47 -7.08
CA ASN A 544 -38.17 28.53 -6.99
C ASN A 544 -37.35 28.61 -8.29
N ILE A 545 -37.81 29.47 -9.22
CA ILE A 545 -37.19 29.62 -10.55
C ILE A 545 -35.74 30.13 -10.46
N LYS A 546 -35.39 30.91 -9.42
CA LYS A 546 -34.05 31.49 -9.25
C LYS A 546 -33.02 30.42 -8.89
N GLN A 547 -33.42 29.36 -8.20
CA GLN A 547 -32.56 28.26 -7.77
C GLN A 547 -32.69 26.99 -8.64
N SER A 548 -33.74 26.93 -9.47
CA SER A 548 -33.92 25.85 -10.44
C SER A 548 -33.12 26.12 -11.70
N ASN A 549 -32.58 25.04 -12.30
CA ASN A 549 -31.68 25.15 -13.45
C ASN A 549 -31.67 23.88 -14.30
N ASP A 550 -31.58 24.05 -15.62
CA ASP A 550 -31.21 23.00 -16.58
C ASP A 550 -29.88 23.42 -17.25
N TYR A 551 -28.80 22.77 -16.84
CA TYR A 551 -27.45 23.15 -17.26
C TYR A 551 -26.71 21.97 -17.88
N LYS A 552 -26.12 22.20 -19.04
CA LYS A 552 -25.27 21.25 -19.72
C LYS A 552 -23.87 21.84 -19.87
N TYR A 553 -22.81 21.05 -19.54
CA TYR A 553 -21.47 21.43 -19.93
C TYR A 553 -20.77 20.30 -20.67
N GLN A 554 -19.81 20.66 -21.50
CA GLN A 554 -18.99 19.74 -22.26
C GLN A 554 -17.55 20.24 -22.24
N PHE A 555 -16.61 19.33 -21.90
CA PHE A 555 -15.18 19.58 -21.91
C PHE A 555 -14.50 18.63 -22.88
N ILE A 556 -13.99 19.15 -23.97
CA ILE A 556 -13.26 18.41 -24.98
C ILE A 556 -11.78 18.72 -24.86
N THR A 557 -10.95 17.70 -24.84
CA THR A 557 -9.49 17.86 -24.83
C THR A 557 -8.89 16.98 -25.90
N ASN A 558 -8.07 17.58 -26.77
CA ASN A 558 -7.24 16.86 -27.72
C ASN A 558 -5.78 16.92 -27.23
N ARG A 559 -5.08 15.80 -27.22
CA ARG A 559 -3.67 15.73 -26.79
C ARG A 559 -2.83 15.08 -27.90
N TYR A 560 -1.95 15.86 -28.49
CA TYR A 560 -1.01 15.42 -29.51
C TYR A 560 0.36 15.27 -28.85
N GLY A 561 0.86 14.04 -28.75
CA GLY A 561 2.11 13.74 -28.05
C GLY A 561 3.14 13.14 -28.99
N LEU A 562 4.39 13.62 -28.85
CA LEU A 562 5.57 13.02 -29.47
C LEU A 562 6.59 12.75 -28.37
N SER A 563 7.07 11.51 -28.26
CA SER A 563 7.95 11.10 -27.16
C SER A 563 9.09 10.21 -27.68
N LEU A 564 10.31 10.48 -27.22
CA LEU A 564 11.50 9.69 -27.45
C LEU A 564 11.76 8.81 -26.22
N HIS A 565 11.84 7.51 -26.44
CA HIS A 565 12.08 6.51 -25.41
C HIS A 565 13.44 5.86 -25.63
N THR A 566 14.26 5.74 -24.59
CA THR A 566 15.52 4.99 -24.64
C THR A 566 15.59 4.01 -23.48
N TYR A 567 15.89 2.74 -23.78
CA TYR A 567 15.93 1.65 -22.81
C TYR A 567 17.32 1.00 -22.81
N LYS A 568 18.10 1.28 -21.77
CA LYS A 568 19.38 0.58 -21.50
C LYS A 568 19.35 -0.03 -20.10
N THR A 569 20.21 -0.99 -19.85
CA THR A 569 20.26 -1.72 -18.58
C THR A 569 20.48 -0.81 -17.37
N LYS A 570 21.36 0.19 -17.47
CA LYS A 570 21.68 1.12 -16.39
C LYS A 570 20.75 2.32 -16.34
N TYR A 571 20.24 2.78 -17.47
CA TYR A 571 19.34 3.93 -17.51
C TYR A 571 18.28 3.80 -18.59
N ASN A 572 17.14 4.35 -18.32
CA ASN A 572 16.09 4.56 -19.30
C ASN A 572 15.54 5.98 -19.17
N PHE A 573 15.21 6.59 -20.26
CA PHE A 573 14.56 7.89 -20.27
C PHE A 573 13.47 7.99 -21.32
N LEU A 574 12.49 8.81 -21.00
CA LEU A 574 11.45 9.29 -21.90
C LEU A 574 11.52 10.81 -21.89
N LEU A 575 11.58 11.41 -23.06
CA LEU A 575 11.44 12.84 -23.27
C LEU A 575 10.36 13.05 -24.31
N GLY A 576 9.35 13.85 -23.98
CA GLY A 576 8.22 14.08 -24.86
C GLY A 576 7.68 15.50 -24.73
N ILE A 577 6.90 15.88 -25.72
CA ILE A 577 6.11 17.11 -25.74
C ILE A 577 4.67 16.77 -26.07
N VAL A 578 3.75 17.41 -25.39
CA VAL A 578 2.31 17.24 -25.61
C VAL A 578 1.69 18.62 -25.86
N ALA A 579 1.05 18.79 -26.99
CA ALA A 579 0.17 19.92 -27.28
C ALA A 579 -1.25 19.54 -26.89
N GLN A 580 -1.91 20.38 -26.09
CA GLN A 580 -3.23 20.09 -25.52
C GLN A 580 -4.18 21.28 -25.70
N PRO A 581 -4.84 21.44 -26.87
CA PRO A 581 -6.01 22.28 -26.98
C PRO A 581 -7.19 21.70 -26.18
N SER A 582 -7.92 22.57 -25.51
CA SER A 582 -9.12 22.22 -24.78
C SER A 582 -10.24 23.23 -25.01
N ASP A 583 -11.48 22.76 -25.00
CA ASP A 583 -12.69 23.54 -25.20
C ASP A 583 -13.70 23.17 -24.10
N LEU A 584 -14.08 24.15 -23.30
CA LEU A 584 -15.10 24.05 -22.26
C LEU A 584 -16.30 24.88 -22.68
N THR A 585 -17.42 24.22 -22.96
CA THR A 585 -18.69 24.86 -23.29
C THR A 585 -19.71 24.58 -22.19
N GLY A 586 -20.28 25.62 -21.60
CA GLY A 586 -21.40 25.58 -20.65
C GLY A 586 -22.65 26.23 -21.23
N MET A 587 -23.81 25.60 -21.07
CA MET A 587 -25.09 26.10 -21.55
C MET A 587 -26.14 25.99 -20.45
N ASP A 588 -26.66 27.15 -20.03
CA ASP A 588 -27.87 27.26 -19.22
C ASP A 588 -29.07 27.24 -20.17
N ILE A 589 -29.74 26.10 -20.24
CA ILE A 589 -30.84 25.92 -21.19
C ILE A 589 -32.04 26.76 -20.79
N GLY A 590 -32.32 26.87 -19.48
CA GLY A 590 -33.45 27.63 -18.95
C GLY A 590 -33.35 29.14 -19.17
N ARG A 591 -32.13 29.69 -19.20
CA ARG A 591 -31.83 31.10 -19.39
C ARG A 591 -31.28 31.43 -20.78
N ASN A 592 -31.07 30.42 -21.63
CA ASN A 592 -30.46 30.55 -22.96
C ASN A 592 -29.08 31.24 -22.95
N ILE A 593 -28.25 30.92 -21.94
CA ILE A 593 -26.92 31.49 -21.80
C ILE A 593 -25.89 30.43 -22.14
N THR A 594 -25.01 30.72 -23.11
CA THR A 594 -23.90 29.87 -23.49
C THR A 594 -22.58 30.55 -23.16
N THR A 595 -21.72 29.86 -22.47
CA THR A 595 -20.34 30.30 -22.15
C THR A 595 -19.37 29.33 -22.75
N ARG A 596 -18.29 29.84 -23.42
CA ARG A 596 -17.26 29.02 -24.02
C ARG A 596 -15.89 29.53 -23.63
N ASN A 597 -15.05 28.64 -23.10
CA ASN A 597 -13.67 28.90 -22.74
C ASN A 597 -12.74 27.93 -23.47
N THR A 598 -11.82 28.47 -24.27
CA THR A 598 -10.80 27.69 -24.95
C THR A 598 -9.44 27.94 -24.32
N ASP A 599 -8.62 26.90 -24.21
CA ASP A 599 -7.27 27.00 -23.68
C ASP A 599 -6.31 26.13 -24.50
N PHE A 600 -5.03 26.50 -24.55
CA PHE A 600 -4.01 25.76 -25.24
C PHE A 600 -2.78 25.62 -24.33
N ASN A 601 -2.47 24.38 -23.98
CA ASN A 601 -1.34 24.07 -23.12
C ASN A 601 -0.30 23.25 -23.87
N ILE A 602 0.98 23.62 -23.73
CA ILE A 602 2.10 22.79 -24.15
C ILE A 602 2.75 22.23 -22.90
N ALA A 603 2.75 20.91 -22.79
CA ALA A 603 3.30 20.22 -21.64
C ALA A 603 4.47 19.33 -22.07
N PRO A 604 5.71 19.64 -21.69
CA PRO A 604 6.77 18.64 -21.77
C PRO A 604 6.46 17.48 -20.83
N THR A 605 6.91 16.30 -21.19
CA THR A 605 6.88 15.11 -20.33
C THR A 605 8.28 14.52 -20.28
N ALA A 606 8.75 14.19 -19.09
CA ALA A 606 10.07 13.60 -18.92
C ALA A 606 10.00 12.49 -17.86
N ARG A 607 10.71 11.41 -18.14
CA ARG A 607 10.97 10.36 -17.16
C ARG A 607 12.43 9.94 -17.30
N PHE A 608 13.14 9.91 -16.21
CA PHE A 608 14.51 9.42 -16.14
C PHE A 608 14.61 8.40 -15.02
N ALA A 609 15.06 7.18 -15.34
CA ALA A 609 15.34 6.17 -14.34
C ALA A 609 16.78 5.68 -14.49
N TYR A 610 17.53 5.72 -13.38
CA TYR A 610 18.90 5.25 -13.29
C TYR A 610 18.99 4.07 -12.32
N ASN A 611 19.47 2.93 -12.81
CA ASN A 611 19.66 1.73 -12.04
C ASN A 611 21.14 1.60 -11.66
N PHE A 612 21.52 1.98 -10.44
CA PHE A 612 22.87 1.77 -9.88
C PHE A 612 23.18 0.27 -9.83
N SER A 613 22.19 -0.52 -9.45
CA SER A 613 22.17 -1.97 -9.48
C SER A 613 20.73 -2.48 -9.66
N ARG A 614 20.52 -3.80 -9.69
CA ARG A 614 19.16 -4.38 -9.73
C ARG A 614 18.30 -4.01 -8.49
N SER A 615 18.96 -3.73 -7.37
CA SER A 615 18.32 -3.42 -6.09
C SER A 615 18.48 -1.96 -5.65
N HIS A 616 18.98 -1.09 -6.53
CA HIS A 616 19.25 0.30 -6.21
C HIS A 616 18.93 1.15 -7.43
N SER A 617 17.89 1.97 -7.34
CA SER A 617 17.39 2.80 -8.44
C SER A 617 16.95 4.19 -7.99
N LEU A 618 17.07 5.13 -8.93
CA LEU A 618 16.54 6.49 -8.83
C LEU A 618 15.64 6.73 -10.03
N THR A 619 14.42 7.21 -9.82
CA THR A 619 13.48 7.57 -10.89
C THR A 619 12.98 8.98 -10.66
N ALA A 620 13.09 9.83 -11.68
CA ALA A 620 12.55 11.18 -11.72
C ALA A 620 11.51 11.26 -12.84
N ASN A 621 10.34 11.84 -12.56
CA ASN A 621 9.27 12.07 -13.53
C ASN A 621 8.84 13.53 -13.49
N TYR A 622 8.50 14.06 -14.67
CA TYR A 622 7.82 15.33 -14.85
C TYR A 622 6.67 15.16 -15.84
N GLY A 623 5.52 15.77 -15.52
CA GLY A 623 4.38 15.80 -16.45
C GLY A 623 3.36 16.88 -16.10
N GLY A 624 2.70 17.40 -17.12
CA GLY A 624 1.61 18.35 -16.99
C GLY A 624 0.25 17.71 -17.26
N SER A 625 -0.78 18.12 -16.52
CA SER A 625 -2.16 17.69 -16.74
C SER A 625 -3.15 18.83 -16.52
N SER A 626 -4.14 18.90 -17.41
CA SER A 626 -5.27 19.81 -17.27
C SER A 626 -6.40 19.14 -16.48
N ARG A 627 -7.12 19.93 -15.69
CA ARG A 627 -8.31 19.52 -14.95
C ARG A 627 -9.42 20.54 -15.14
N GLU A 628 -10.57 20.06 -15.59
CA GLU A 628 -11.79 20.87 -15.74
C GLU A 628 -12.35 21.32 -14.38
N PRO A 629 -13.03 22.50 -14.34
CA PRO A 629 -13.87 22.87 -13.21
C PRO A 629 -14.97 21.84 -13.01
N ASN A 630 -15.38 21.59 -11.78
CA ASN A 630 -16.51 20.70 -11.54
C ASN A 630 -17.85 21.42 -11.85
N PHE A 631 -18.90 20.61 -12.03
CA PHE A 631 -20.23 21.13 -12.39
C PHE A 631 -20.74 22.22 -11.45
N THR A 632 -20.64 22.02 -10.12
CA THR A 632 -21.10 22.99 -9.12
C THR A 632 -20.30 24.30 -9.13
N GLN A 633 -19.05 24.27 -9.57
CA GLN A 633 -18.23 25.47 -9.71
C GLN A 633 -18.64 26.31 -10.93
N LEU A 634 -19.17 25.68 -11.98
CA LEU A 634 -19.57 26.33 -13.22
C LEU A 634 -21.02 26.83 -13.22
N GLN A 635 -21.90 26.16 -12.49
CA GLN A 635 -23.34 26.40 -12.53
C GLN A 635 -23.70 27.83 -12.07
N PRO A 636 -24.28 28.70 -12.93
CA PRO A 636 -24.47 30.11 -12.64
C PRO A 636 -25.74 30.36 -11.78
N ILE A 637 -25.93 29.55 -10.75
CA ILE A 637 -27.03 29.70 -9.79
C ILE A 637 -26.51 29.82 -8.38
N SER A 638 -27.27 30.48 -7.53
CA SER A 638 -26.97 30.59 -6.10
C SER A 638 -27.72 29.54 -5.32
N ASP A 639 -26.99 28.58 -4.74
CA ASP A 639 -27.56 27.67 -3.74
C ASP A 639 -27.72 28.41 -2.41
N SER A 640 -28.94 28.84 -2.10
CA SER A 640 -29.32 29.48 -0.84
C SER A 640 -30.16 28.56 0.06
N SER A 641 -30.04 27.24 -0.10
CA SER A 641 -30.65 26.27 0.84
C SER A 641 -30.18 26.54 2.28
N ASN A 642 -28.96 27.06 2.43
CA ASN A 642 -28.44 27.66 3.66
C ASN A 642 -28.19 29.15 3.43
N ILE A 643 -29.09 30.00 3.91
CA ILE A 643 -28.99 31.49 3.73
C ILE A 643 -27.78 32.11 4.43
N LYS A 644 -27.18 31.43 5.42
CA LYS A 644 -25.94 31.87 6.09
C LYS A 644 -24.66 31.44 5.34
N ASN A 645 -24.76 30.64 4.29
CA ASN A 645 -23.66 30.28 3.43
C ASN A 645 -24.15 30.00 1.99
N ILE A 646 -24.39 31.09 1.25
CA ILE A 646 -24.83 31.01 -0.15
C ILE A 646 -23.66 30.65 -1.03
N ILE A 647 -23.84 29.67 -1.92
CA ILE A 647 -22.79 29.22 -2.85
C ILE A 647 -23.24 29.54 -4.28
N THR A 648 -22.42 30.29 -5.02
CA THR A 648 -22.67 30.67 -6.42
C THR A 648 -21.56 30.18 -7.31
N GLY A 649 -21.88 29.42 -8.35
CA GLY A 649 -20.90 29.01 -9.35
C GLY A 649 -20.48 30.15 -10.28
N ASN A 650 -19.37 29.92 -11.02
CA ASN A 650 -18.85 30.92 -11.99
C ASN A 650 -18.64 30.21 -13.34
N PRO A 651 -19.46 30.49 -14.35
CA PRO A 651 -19.35 29.87 -15.67
C PRO A 651 -18.10 30.29 -16.46
N ASN A 652 -17.39 31.35 -16.04
CA ASN A 652 -16.20 31.89 -16.69
C ASN A 652 -14.90 31.22 -16.21
N LEU A 653 -14.99 30.16 -15.39
CA LEU A 653 -13.81 29.43 -14.92
C LEU A 653 -13.07 28.77 -16.07
N LYS A 654 -11.74 28.87 -16.02
CA LYS A 654 -10.81 28.14 -16.89
C LYS A 654 -10.38 26.83 -16.25
N ALA A 655 -9.95 25.87 -17.08
CA ALA A 655 -9.35 24.65 -16.60
C ALA A 655 -8.04 24.92 -15.84
N GLU A 656 -7.82 24.20 -14.75
CA GLU A 656 -6.55 24.18 -14.03
C GLU A 656 -5.49 23.44 -14.84
N PHE A 657 -4.22 23.87 -14.76
CA PHE A 657 -3.08 23.12 -15.31
C PHE A 657 -2.05 22.87 -14.21
N THR A 658 -1.82 21.59 -13.92
CA THR A 658 -0.88 21.17 -12.87
C THR A 658 0.39 20.59 -13.46
N ASN A 659 1.53 21.17 -13.11
CA ASN A 659 2.87 20.64 -13.32
C ASN A 659 3.25 19.77 -12.12
N ARG A 660 3.60 18.51 -12.36
CA ARG A 660 4.02 17.57 -11.31
C ARG A 660 5.43 17.08 -11.54
N PHE A 661 6.28 17.23 -10.54
CA PHE A 661 7.61 16.64 -10.45
C PHE A 661 7.57 15.54 -9.39
N SER A 662 8.10 14.37 -9.68
CA SER A 662 8.24 13.31 -8.69
C SER A 662 9.62 12.66 -8.75
N LEU A 663 10.18 12.34 -7.58
CA LEU A 663 11.45 11.67 -7.40
C LEU A 663 11.26 10.46 -6.49
N GLN A 664 11.70 9.30 -6.95
CA GLN A 664 11.64 8.05 -6.22
C GLN A 664 13.04 7.44 -6.12
N TYR A 665 13.50 7.18 -4.90
CA TYR A 665 14.77 6.49 -4.64
C TYR A 665 14.49 5.20 -3.87
N ASN A 666 14.99 4.08 -4.41
CA ASN A 666 14.79 2.75 -3.84
C ASN A 666 16.14 2.05 -3.69
N LYS A 667 16.42 1.53 -2.49
CA LYS A 667 17.58 0.67 -2.22
C LYS A 667 17.17 -0.48 -1.32
N VAL A 668 17.45 -1.72 -1.75
CA VAL A 668 17.11 -2.94 -1.00
C VAL A 668 18.33 -3.86 -0.92
N GLY A 669 18.72 -4.24 0.28
CA GLY A 669 19.74 -5.26 0.51
C GLY A 669 19.12 -6.66 0.39
N ILE A 670 19.44 -7.37 -0.67
CA ILE A 670 18.84 -8.68 -0.98
C ILE A 670 19.06 -9.72 0.12
N LEU A 671 20.25 -9.75 0.71
CA LEU A 671 20.59 -10.70 1.78
C LEU A 671 20.20 -10.16 3.16
N SER A 672 20.50 -8.88 3.43
CA SER A 672 20.27 -8.27 4.74
C SER A 672 18.78 -7.95 4.99
N GLY A 673 17.97 -7.78 3.95
CA GLY A 673 16.60 -7.26 4.05
C GLY A 673 16.53 -5.77 4.40
N THR A 674 17.68 -5.07 4.53
CA THR A 674 17.71 -3.63 4.78
C THR A 674 17.13 -2.88 3.59
N SER A 675 16.25 -1.92 3.82
CA SER A 675 15.65 -1.15 2.73
C SER A 675 15.58 0.33 3.05
N LEU A 676 15.78 1.15 2.02
CA LEU A 676 15.57 2.60 2.06
C LEU A 676 14.71 2.99 0.87
N PHE A 677 13.56 3.58 1.16
CA PHE A 677 12.62 4.10 0.17
C PHE A 677 12.38 5.58 0.43
N THR A 678 12.43 6.38 -0.63
CA THR A 678 12.14 7.81 -0.58
C THR A 678 11.28 8.17 -1.76
N ASN A 679 10.18 8.88 -1.51
CA ASN A 679 9.34 9.46 -2.55
C ASN A 679 9.16 10.94 -2.23
N LEU A 680 9.39 11.79 -3.22
CA LEU A 680 9.16 13.23 -3.16
C LEU A 680 8.30 13.63 -4.35
N SER A 681 7.33 14.51 -4.15
CA SER A 681 6.55 15.10 -5.24
C SER A 681 6.33 16.57 -4.98
N PHE A 682 6.47 17.36 -6.03
CA PHE A 682 6.18 18.78 -6.05
C PHE A 682 5.14 19.05 -7.14
N ASP A 683 4.04 19.68 -6.75
CA ASP A 683 2.93 20.07 -7.61
C ASP A 683 2.81 21.59 -7.67
N GLN A 684 2.72 22.16 -8.87
CA GLN A 684 2.42 23.56 -9.09
C GLN A 684 1.21 23.66 -10.00
N THR A 685 0.16 24.38 -9.57
CA THR A 685 -1.06 24.53 -10.36
C THR A 685 -1.23 25.97 -10.83
N GLN A 686 -1.33 26.12 -12.14
CA GLN A 686 -1.72 27.37 -12.81
C GLN A 686 -3.23 27.40 -12.97
N ASN A 687 -3.82 28.61 -12.97
CA ASN A 687 -5.28 28.81 -13.02
C ASN A 687 -6.02 28.01 -11.95
N LYS A 688 -5.44 27.87 -10.75
CA LYS A 688 -6.05 27.13 -9.63
C LYS A 688 -7.42 27.71 -9.34
N ILE A 689 -8.45 26.84 -9.29
CA ILE A 689 -9.79 27.25 -8.91
C ILE A 689 -9.85 27.27 -7.38
N VAL A 690 -10.12 28.45 -6.83
CA VAL A 690 -10.17 28.69 -5.39
C VAL A 690 -11.49 29.34 -5.01
N SER A 691 -11.88 29.17 -3.72
CA SER A 691 -13.05 29.84 -3.18
C SER A 691 -12.78 31.33 -2.92
N SER A 692 -13.77 32.16 -3.25
CA SER A 692 -13.83 33.56 -2.90
C SER A 692 -15.07 33.80 -2.02
N SER A 693 -14.87 34.12 -0.76
CA SER A 693 -15.96 34.33 0.18
C SER A 693 -16.09 35.81 0.50
N VAL A 694 -17.30 36.37 0.36
CA VAL A 694 -17.65 37.71 0.78
C VAL A 694 -18.57 37.62 1.99
N ASN A 695 -18.13 38.15 3.10
CA ASN A 695 -18.93 38.20 4.31
C ASN A 695 -20.04 39.28 4.20
N ALA A 696 -21.20 39.01 4.78
CA ALA A 696 -22.24 40.01 4.88
C ALA A 696 -21.77 41.19 5.74
N ILE A 697 -22.17 42.39 5.37
CA ILE A 697 -21.85 43.61 6.12
C ILE A 697 -22.46 43.56 7.54
N GLN A 698 -23.63 42.95 7.63
CA GLN A 698 -24.35 42.72 8.89
C GLN A 698 -24.77 41.25 9.00
N GLY A 699 -24.78 40.73 10.22
CA GLY A 699 -25.13 39.32 10.46
C GLY A 699 -24.00 38.34 10.27
N THR A 700 -24.34 37.04 10.31
CA THR A 700 -23.40 35.93 10.24
C THR A 700 -23.26 35.35 8.84
N GLY A 701 -24.00 35.87 7.85
CA GLY A 701 -24.04 35.35 6.49
C GLY A 701 -22.76 35.56 5.70
N ARG A 702 -22.55 34.72 4.67
CA ARG A 702 -21.50 34.89 3.65
C ARG A 702 -21.96 34.32 2.31
N THR A 703 -21.41 34.89 1.23
CA THR A 703 -21.56 34.35 -0.12
C THR A 703 -20.19 33.81 -0.57
N THR A 704 -20.16 32.59 -1.09
CA THR A 704 -18.96 31.94 -1.61
C THR A 704 -19.11 31.73 -3.11
N SER A 705 -18.14 32.19 -3.88
CA SER A 705 -18.01 31.95 -5.33
C SER A 705 -16.66 31.31 -5.65
N TYR A 706 -16.38 31.14 -6.93
CA TYR A 706 -15.13 30.52 -7.39
C TYR A 706 -14.45 31.42 -8.43
N LEU A 707 -13.11 31.44 -8.39
CA LEU A 707 -12.30 32.15 -9.37
C LEU A 707 -10.98 31.42 -9.63
N ASN A 708 -10.35 31.68 -10.78
CA ASN A 708 -9.02 31.17 -11.08
C ASN A 708 -7.94 32.12 -10.53
N THR A 709 -6.89 31.54 -9.96
CA THR A 709 -5.71 32.27 -9.48
C THR A 709 -4.44 31.44 -9.63
N ASN A 710 -3.30 32.12 -9.60
CA ASN A 710 -1.97 31.51 -9.60
C ASN A 710 -1.31 31.60 -8.22
N GLY A 711 -0.34 30.72 -7.97
CA GLY A 711 0.48 30.70 -6.76
C GLY A 711 0.25 29.50 -5.86
N PHE A 712 -0.63 28.57 -6.23
CA PHE A 712 -0.77 27.29 -5.53
C PHE A 712 0.41 26.37 -5.86
N TYR A 713 1.05 25.83 -4.83
CA TYR A 713 2.02 24.75 -4.94
C TYR A 713 2.00 23.87 -3.70
N GLY A 714 2.35 22.58 -3.87
CA GLY A 714 2.41 21.62 -2.81
C GLY A 714 3.67 20.75 -2.91
N LEU A 715 4.20 20.35 -1.76
CA LEU A 715 5.33 19.42 -1.63
C LEU A 715 4.90 18.25 -0.74
N ASN A 716 5.02 17.03 -1.25
CA ASN A 716 4.76 15.82 -0.49
C ASN A 716 6.01 14.96 -0.47
N GLY A 717 6.35 14.39 0.68
CA GLY A 717 7.51 13.54 0.81
C GLY A 717 7.31 12.45 1.84
N ASN A 718 7.92 11.29 1.58
CA ASN A 718 8.08 10.26 2.58
C ASN A 718 9.44 9.59 2.44
N VAL A 719 10.01 9.21 3.57
CA VAL A 719 11.22 8.40 3.67
C VAL A 719 10.95 7.26 4.65
N SER A 720 11.42 6.07 4.32
CA SER A 720 11.31 4.90 5.19
C SER A 720 12.58 4.07 5.11
N PHE A 721 13.21 3.86 6.25
CA PHE A 721 14.38 3.01 6.42
C PHE A 721 14.04 1.83 7.33
N THR A 722 14.22 0.61 6.81
CA THR A 722 13.97 -0.64 7.54
C THR A 722 15.26 -1.43 7.65
N LYS A 723 15.58 -1.91 8.85
CA LYS A 723 16.73 -2.78 9.13
C LYS A 723 16.32 -3.95 10.00
N PRO A 724 16.34 -5.19 9.48
CA PRO A 724 16.19 -6.41 10.28
C PRO A 724 17.51 -6.79 10.95
N PHE A 725 17.42 -7.42 12.14
CA PHE A 725 18.54 -7.92 12.94
C PHE A 725 18.30 -9.38 13.33
N SER A 726 19.36 -10.08 13.71
CA SER A 726 19.30 -11.46 14.27
C SER A 726 18.39 -12.39 13.48
N ASN A 727 18.68 -12.58 12.20
CA ASN A 727 17.89 -13.40 11.29
C ASN A 727 16.40 -12.98 11.26
N ARG A 728 16.12 -11.67 11.30
CA ARG A 728 14.79 -11.04 11.26
C ARG A 728 13.93 -11.27 12.52
N LYS A 729 14.53 -11.72 13.62
CA LYS A 729 13.83 -11.77 14.92
C LYS A 729 13.47 -10.39 15.42
N PHE A 730 14.25 -9.39 15.03
CA PHE A 730 13.99 -7.98 15.31
C PHE A 730 14.00 -7.19 14.01
N THR A 731 13.08 -6.27 13.87
CA THR A 731 13.05 -5.36 12.71
C THR A 731 12.76 -3.95 13.21
N ALA A 732 13.66 -3.01 12.89
CA ALA A 732 13.46 -1.60 13.15
C ALA A 732 13.12 -0.87 11.86
N THR A 733 12.09 -0.03 11.90
CA THR A 733 11.72 0.86 10.80
C THR A 733 11.62 2.28 11.35
N ILE A 734 12.34 3.19 10.73
CA ILE A 734 12.23 4.64 10.99
C ILE A 734 11.67 5.25 9.71
N SER A 735 10.64 6.05 9.84
CA SER A 735 10.01 6.72 8.72
C SER A 735 9.65 8.16 9.06
N ALA A 736 9.56 9.00 8.05
CA ALA A 736 9.02 10.33 8.17
C ALA A 736 8.18 10.63 6.93
N SER A 737 7.01 11.22 7.13
CA SER A 737 6.21 11.79 6.05
C SER A 737 6.02 13.28 6.28
N GLY A 738 5.96 14.03 5.18
CA GLY A 738 5.74 15.47 5.22
C GLY A 738 4.85 15.91 4.07
N ASN A 739 3.99 16.88 4.35
CA ASN A 739 3.17 17.58 3.38
C ASN A 739 3.27 19.08 3.62
N TYR A 740 3.46 19.83 2.57
CA TYR A 740 3.38 21.28 2.58
C TYR A 740 2.48 21.75 1.44
N ASP A 741 1.50 22.60 1.76
CA ASP A 741 0.62 23.21 0.78
C ASP A 741 0.59 24.72 0.97
N ASN A 742 0.84 25.48 -0.11
CA ASN A 742 0.59 26.89 -0.19
C ASN A 742 -0.81 27.12 -0.80
N ASN A 743 -1.83 27.09 0.05
CA ASN A 743 -3.23 27.30 -0.35
C ASN A 743 -3.54 28.78 -0.55
N ILE A 744 -4.41 29.07 -1.49
CA ILE A 744 -4.88 30.42 -1.77
C ILE A 744 -6.40 30.45 -1.64
N SER A 745 -6.90 31.50 -1.05
CA SER A 745 -8.33 31.80 -1.00
C SER A 745 -8.52 33.33 -1.07
N PHE A 746 -9.76 33.74 -1.29
CA PHE A 746 -10.14 35.15 -1.22
C PHE A 746 -11.20 35.34 -0.15
N THR A 747 -11.04 36.35 0.67
CA THR A 747 -12.04 36.78 1.67
C THR A 747 -12.23 38.29 1.53
N ASP A 748 -13.47 38.72 1.36
CA ASP A 748 -13.82 40.12 1.14
C ASP A 748 -12.99 40.74 0.00
N ASN A 749 -12.84 39.99 -1.11
CA ASN A 749 -12.07 40.36 -2.31
C ASN A 749 -10.55 40.52 -2.09
N GLN A 750 -10.04 40.19 -0.91
CA GLN A 750 -8.59 40.18 -0.62
C GLN A 750 -8.00 38.77 -0.78
N LYS A 751 -6.86 38.70 -1.45
CA LYS A 751 -6.12 37.46 -1.62
C LYS A 751 -5.42 37.05 -0.32
N ASN A 752 -5.67 35.85 0.14
CA ASN A 752 -5.09 35.28 1.35
C ASN A 752 -4.29 34.01 1.02
N THR A 753 -3.26 33.77 1.78
CA THR A 753 -2.47 32.52 1.67
C THR A 753 -2.52 31.74 2.97
N GLY A 754 -2.81 30.44 2.87
CA GLY A 754 -2.75 29.48 3.97
C GLY A 754 -1.63 28.47 3.73
N GLN A 755 -0.53 28.61 4.44
CA GLN A 755 0.60 27.66 4.37
C GLN A 755 0.38 26.57 5.41
N ASN A 756 0.16 25.35 4.94
CA ASN A 756 -0.07 24.21 5.83
C ASN A 756 1.12 23.24 5.79
N TRP A 757 1.73 23.00 6.95
CA TRP A 757 2.81 22.06 7.17
C TRP A 757 2.31 20.87 7.99
N VAL A 758 2.45 19.67 7.48
CA VAL A 758 2.23 18.45 8.23
C VAL A 758 3.52 17.63 8.20
N VAL A 759 4.11 17.36 9.35
CA VAL A 759 5.32 16.54 9.48
C VAL A 759 5.04 15.44 10.49
N ALA A 760 5.29 14.19 10.10
CA ALA A 760 4.97 13.02 10.90
C ALA A 760 6.13 11.99 10.90
N PRO A 761 7.18 12.17 11.76
CA PRO A 761 8.15 11.12 12.03
C PRO A 761 7.48 9.97 12.77
N ALA A 762 7.92 8.75 12.47
CA ALA A 762 7.44 7.53 13.09
C ALA A 762 8.55 6.50 13.24
N ALA A 763 8.48 5.72 14.31
CA ALA A 763 9.34 4.58 14.56
C ALA A 763 8.49 3.34 14.82
N HIS A 764 8.90 2.23 14.25
CA HIS A 764 8.26 0.93 14.42
C HIS A 764 9.33 -0.11 14.72
N PHE A 765 9.13 -0.89 15.79
CA PHE A 765 10.04 -1.95 16.20
C PHE A 765 9.26 -3.24 16.38
N ARG A 766 9.61 -4.25 15.58
CA ARG A 766 8.98 -5.56 15.62
C ARG A 766 9.88 -6.59 16.26
N ILE A 767 9.30 -7.41 17.14
CA ILE A 767 9.90 -8.56 17.79
C ILE A 767 9.13 -9.80 17.30
N ASP A 768 9.79 -10.72 16.60
CA ASP A 768 9.18 -11.92 16.02
C ASP A 768 9.98 -13.17 16.38
N PHE A 769 9.53 -13.86 17.39
CA PHE A 769 9.95 -15.22 17.71
C PHE A 769 8.79 -16.16 17.35
N THR A 770 8.82 -16.68 16.14
CA THR A 770 7.77 -17.57 15.61
C THR A 770 7.36 -18.59 16.68
N ASP A 771 6.08 -18.74 16.97
CA ASP A 771 5.48 -19.64 17.96
C ASP A 771 5.66 -19.25 19.45
N ILE A 772 6.35 -18.17 19.79
CA ILE A 772 6.52 -17.67 21.16
C ILE A 772 5.88 -16.28 21.31
N VAL A 773 6.35 -15.31 20.51
CA VAL A 773 5.92 -13.92 20.64
C VAL A 773 6.06 -13.19 19.32
N ASP A 774 5.07 -12.40 18.99
CA ASP A 774 5.06 -11.47 17.86
C ASP A 774 4.52 -10.13 18.39
N VAL A 775 5.40 -9.13 18.50
CA VAL A 775 5.07 -7.81 19.10
C VAL A 775 5.54 -6.71 18.19
N ASP A 776 4.68 -5.73 17.97
CA ASP A 776 4.95 -4.50 17.28
C ASP A 776 4.83 -3.32 18.25
N LEU A 777 5.92 -2.59 18.42
CA LEU A 777 5.97 -1.29 19.10
C LEU A 777 5.94 -0.20 18.03
N ASN A 778 5.03 0.73 18.13
CA ASN A 778 4.93 1.83 17.17
C ASN A 778 4.80 3.16 17.91
N GLY A 779 5.46 4.18 17.38
CA GLY A 779 5.39 5.54 17.87
C GLY A 779 5.36 6.50 16.70
N SER A 780 4.51 7.53 16.74
CA SER A 780 4.52 8.60 15.76
C SER A 780 4.23 9.94 16.42
N TYR A 781 4.86 10.99 15.91
CA TYR A 781 4.67 12.35 16.35
C TYR A 781 4.30 13.22 15.17
N THR A 782 3.06 13.70 15.11
CA THR A 782 2.57 14.52 14.02
C THR A 782 2.48 15.96 14.45
N ILE A 783 3.08 16.87 13.70
CA ILE A 783 2.95 18.31 13.82
C ILE A 783 2.15 18.80 12.62
N ASN A 784 1.02 19.46 12.85
CA ASN A 784 0.24 20.14 11.84
C ASN A 784 0.23 21.63 12.16
N LYS A 785 0.97 22.42 11.40
CA LYS A 785 1.10 23.86 11.55
C LYS A 785 0.53 24.58 10.35
N THR A 786 -0.38 25.49 10.59
CA THR A 786 -0.97 26.37 9.57
C THR A 786 -0.55 27.82 9.84
N ILE A 787 0.02 28.47 8.83
CA ILE A 787 0.35 29.89 8.85
C ILE A 787 -0.57 30.56 7.84
N THR A 788 -1.42 31.48 8.30
CA THR A 788 -2.34 32.23 7.44
C THR A 788 -1.85 33.66 7.32
N ARG A 789 -1.73 34.13 6.07
CA ARG A 789 -1.31 35.50 5.79
C ARG A 789 -2.43 36.22 5.07
N TYR A 790 -2.90 37.29 5.68
CA TYR A 790 -3.76 38.32 5.11
C TYR A 790 -2.91 39.54 4.76
N THR A 791 -3.47 40.49 4.07
CA THR A 791 -2.76 41.72 3.69
C THR A 791 -2.23 42.49 4.91
N THR A 792 -2.96 42.46 6.03
CA THR A 792 -2.68 43.24 7.25
C THR A 792 -2.30 42.40 8.45
N TYR A 793 -2.32 41.06 8.35
CA TYR A 793 -2.13 40.18 9.51
C TYR A 793 -1.52 38.82 9.12
N THR A 794 -0.71 38.30 10.00
CA THR A 794 -0.20 36.92 9.92
C THR A 794 -0.53 36.17 11.21
N GLY A 795 -1.32 35.10 11.09
CA GLY A 795 -1.66 34.22 12.19
C GLY A 795 -1.07 32.82 12.02
N SER A 796 -0.89 32.10 13.10
CA SER A 796 -0.50 30.69 13.04
C SER A 796 -1.23 29.86 14.08
N THR A 797 -1.55 28.62 13.71
CA THR A 797 -2.06 27.61 14.64
C THR A 797 -1.25 26.33 14.48
N GLU A 798 -1.08 25.61 15.57
CA GLU A 798 -0.31 24.37 15.56
C GLU A 798 -1.02 23.31 16.40
N VAL A 799 -1.14 22.10 15.83
CA VAL A 799 -1.63 20.91 16.52
C VAL A 799 -0.52 19.87 16.54
N ARG A 800 -0.33 19.22 17.66
CA ARG A 800 0.61 18.14 17.84
C ARG A 800 -0.13 16.90 18.32
N THR A 801 0.17 15.78 17.70
CA THR A 801 -0.38 14.48 18.09
C THR A 801 0.75 13.50 18.31
N LEU A 802 0.92 13.03 19.54
CA LEU A 802 1.77 11.89 19.86
C LEU A 802 0.89 10.63 19.92
N ASN A 803 1.28 9.63 19.15
CA ASN A 803 0.64 8.33 19.16
C ASN A 803 1.68 7.27 19.54
N PHE A 804 1.40 6.51 20.59
CA PHE A 804 2.21 5.38 21.01
C PHE A 804 1.33 4.13 21.05
N GLY A 805 1.81 3.03 20.46
CA GLY A 805 1.06 1.78 20.39
C GLY A 805 1.93 0.56 20.65
N ILE A 806 1.32 -0.44 21.28
CA ILE A 806 1.87 -1.78 21.46
C ILE A 806 0.81 -2.75 21.01
N ASN A 807 1.08 -3.54 19.98
CA ASN A 807 0.22 -4.63 19.59
C ASN A 807 1.02 -5.92 19.51
N GLY A 808 0.41 -7.04 19.90
CA GLY A 808 1.15 -8.28 19.89
C GLY A 808 0.32 -9.50 20.18
N LYS A 809 1.01 -10.64 20.02
CA LYS A 809 0.48 -11.98 20.28
C LYS A 809 1.54 -12.78 21.03
N ASN A 810 1.16 -13.34 22.17
CA ASN A 810 1.98 -14.29 22.92
C ASN A 810 1.34 -15.68 22.80
N TYR A 811 2.18 -16.66 22.48
CA TYR A 811 1.76 -18.03 22.25
C TYR A 811 2.20 -18.92 23.41
N PHE A 812 1.28 -19.68 23.99
CA PHE A 812 1.57 -20.57 25.11
C PHE A 812 0.74 -21.84 25.02
N PHE A 813 1.17 -22.88 25.75
CA PHE A 813 0.51 -24.18 25.74
C PHE A 813 0.17 -24.70 24.32
N LYS A 814 1.05 -24.42 23.34
CA LYS A 814 0.93 -24.84 21.93
C LYS A 814 -0.27 -24.28 21.17
N ASP A 815 -1.47 -24.24 21.77
CA ASP A 815 -2.73 -23.89 21.09
C ASP A 815 -3.42 -22.62 21.61
N TRP A 816 -2.86 -22.00 22.64
CA TRP A 816 -3.40 -20.77 23.21
C TRP A 816 -2.66 -19.54 22.69
N THR A 817 -3.38 -18.45 22.54
CA THR A 817 -2.83 -17.14 22.16
C THR A 817 -3.45 -16.06 23.02
N LEU A 818 -2.62 -15.24 23.64
CA LEU A 818 -3.01 -13.94 24.19
C LEU A 818 -2.67 -12.87 23.18
N GLY A 819 -3.65 -12.10 22.74
CA GLY A 819 -3.40 -10.95 21.88
C GLY A 819 -3.81 -9.65 22.58
N TYR A 820 -3.10 -8.59 22.29
CA TYR A 820 -3.32 -7.26 22.85
C TYR A 820 -3.03 -6.18 21.83
N ASP A 821 -3.78 -5.09 21.95
CA ASP A 821 -3.59 -3.86 21.17
C ASP A 821 -3.84 -2.68 22.10
N PHE A 822 -2.77 -2.04 22.52
CA PHE A 822 -2.77 -0.84 23.33
C PHE A 822 -2.38 0.35 22.46
N THR A 823 -3.13 1.44 22.57
CA THR A 823 -2.81 2.69 21.88
C THR A 823 -3.10 3.86 22.81
N LYS A 824 -2.11 4.75 22.99
CA LYS A 824 -2.27 6.04 23.66
C LYS A 824 -2.08 7.16 22.64
N ILE A 825 -3.08 8.04 22.57
CA ILE A 825 -3.03 9.25 21.75
C ILE A 825 -2.99 10.45 22.69
N ILE A 826 -2.10 11.40 22.43
CA ILE A 826 -1.99 12.67 23.15
C ILE A 826 -2.05 13.78 22.11
N ASN A 827 -3.09 14.59 22.18
CA ASN A 827 -3.36 15.71 21.29
C ASN A 827 -3.16 17.03 22.05
N THR A 828 -2.53 17.99 21.39
CA THR A 828 -2.38 19.36 21.92
C THR A 828 -2.65 20.36 20.79
N GLY A 829 -3.21 21.54 21.15
CA GLY A 829 -3.50 22.60 20.17
C GLY A 829 -4.86 22.52 19.49
N TYR A 830 -5.67 21.48 19.78
CA TYR A 830 -7.11 21.50 19.45
C TYR A 830 -7.85 22.38 20.45
N ILE A 831 -9.02 22.87 20.06
CA ILE A 831 -9.87 23.59 21.00
C ILE A 831 -10.43 22.62 22.06
N SER A 832 -10.73 23.12 23.25
CA SER A 832 -11.14 22.31 24.39
C SER A 832 -12.41 21.47 24.14
N THR A 833 -13.35 21.98 23.33
CA THR A 833 -14.62 21.30 23.04
C THR A 833 -14.49 20.08 22.15
N VAL A 834 -13.38 19.95 21.41
CA VAL A 834 -13.11 18.82 20.50
C VAL A 834 -11.81 18.07 20.84
N ASN A 835 -11.08 18.51 21.87
CA ASN A 835 -9.83 17.86 22.26
C ASN A 835 -10.08 16.56 23.02
N SER A 836 -9.40 15.48 22.64
CA SER A 836 -9.47 14.17 23.27
C SER A 836 -8.12 13.48 23.27
N ASN A 837 -7.78 12.82 24.39
CA ASN A 837 -6.54 12.09 24.59
C ASN A 837 -6.80 10.61 24.91
N PRO A 838 -7.41 9.84 24.00
CA PRO A 838 -7.90 8.51 24.31
C PRO A 838 -6.77 7.52 24.61
N THR A 839 -7.05 6.63 25.56
CA THR A 839 -6.29 5.40 25.82
C THR A 839 -7.15 4.23 25.40
N LEU A 840 -6.69 3.46 24.44
CA LEU A 840 -7.42 2.32 23.89
C LEU A 840 -6.70 1.03 24.26
N LEU A 841 -7.45 0.05 24.75
CA LEU A 841 -6.93 -1.28 25.06
C LEU A 841 -7.92 -2.32 24.55
N ASN A 842 -7.46 -3.16 23.62
CA ASN A 842 -8.18 -4.35 23.18
C ASN A 842 -7.39 -5.58 23.62
N LEU A 843 -8.07 -6.56 24.19
CA LEU A 843 -7.46 -7.83 24.62
C LEU A 843 -8.26 -8.99 24.06
N TYR A 844 -7.59 -10.08 23.70
CA TYR A 844 -8.25 -11.33 23.40
C TYR A 844 -7.47 -12.54 23.87
N VAL A 845 -8.21 -13.59 24.19
CA VAL A 845 -7.66 -14.94 24.41
C VAL A 845 -8.31 -15.86 23.40
N GLU A 846 -7.50 -16.64 22.71
CA GLU A 846 -8.01 -17.65 21.78
C GLU A 846 -7.39 -19.01 22.05
N ARG A 847 -8.17 -20.05 21.76
CA ARG A 847 -7.74 -21.45 21.77
C ARG A 847 -8.05 -22.09 20.44
N ARG A 848 -7.06 -22.76 19.87
CA ARG A 848 -7.22 -23.57 18.66
C ARG A 848 -7.48 -25.03 19.07
N PHE A 849 -8.37 -25.70 18.34
CA PHE A 849 -8.78 -27.08 18.59
C PHE A 849 -9.27 -27.72 17.27
N LEU A 850 -9.76 -28.96 17.33
CA LEU A 850 -10.05 -29.82 16.21
C LEU A 850 -8.80 -30.29 15.45
N LYS A 851 -9.00 -31.31 14.57
CA LYS A 851 -7.90 -31.83 13.73
C LYS A 851 -7.31 -30.72 12.85
N LYS A 852 -5.99 -30.61 12.81
CA LYS A 852 -5.24 -29.58 12.07
C LYS A 852 -5.59 -28.16 12.51
N ASN A 853 -5.92 -27.98 13.77
CA ASN A 853 -6.29 -26.65 14.32
C ASN A 853 -7.39 -25.95 13.50
N ALA A 854 -8.38 -26.72 13.02
CA ALA A 854 -9.43 -26.22 12.14
C ALA A 854 -10.43 -25.33 12.88
N GLY A 855 -10.64 -25.51 14.18
CA GLY A 855 -11.52 -24.69 15.03
C GLY A 855 -10.72 -23.71 15.88
N THR A 856 -11.22 -22.48 16.03
CA THR A 856 -10.69 -21.47 16.94
C THR A 856 -11.83 -20.85 17.72
N LEU A 857 -11.73 -20.85 19.06
CA LEU A 857 -12.63 -20.12 19.95
C LEU A 857 -11.87 -18.92 20.49
N ARG A 858 -12.46 -17.72 20.43
CA ARG A 858 -11.85 -16.48 20.91
C ARG A 858 -12.85 -15.68 21.75
N ILE A 859 -12.37 -15.20 22.88
CA ILE A 859 -13.03 -14.18 23.70
C ILE A 859 -12.23 -12.90 23.55
N GLN A 860 -12.89 -11.82 23.22
CA GLN A 860 -12.24 -10.53 22.95
C GLN A 860 -13.00 -9.38 23.62
N GLY A 861 -12.27 -8.51 24.32
CA GLY A 861 -12.75 -7.23 24.81
C GLY A 861 -12.19 -6.09 24.00
N PHE A 862 -13.04 -5.16 23.59
CA PHE A 862 -12.70 -3.97 22.82
C PHE A 862 -12.85 -2.73 23.69
N ASP A 863 -11.92 -1.78 23.53
CA ASP A 863 -11.91 -0.48 24.22
C ASP A 863 -12.23 -0.60 25.71
N LEU A 864 -11.40 -1.38 26.43
CA LEU A 864 -11.63 -1.69 27.84
C LEU A 864 -11.72 -0.44 28.73
N PHE A 865 -11.11 0.66 28.33
CA PHE A 865 -11.18 1.96 29.04
C PHE A 865 -12.37 2.83 28.63
N ASN A 866 -13.12 2.44 27.58
CA ASN A 866 -14.28 3.16 27.04
C ASN A 866 -13.96 4.63 26.67
N GLN A 867 -12.84 4.84 25.98
CA GLN A 867 -12.35 6.18 25.60
C GLN A 867 -12.24 6.37 24.08
N ASN A 868 -12.82 5.48 23.26
CA ASN A 868 -12.67 5.51 21.83
C ASN A 868 -13.42 6.69 21.19
N THR A 869 -12.69 7.73 20.81
CA THR A 869 -13.20 8.91 20.11
C THR A 869 -12.34 9.22 18.90
N GLY A 870 -12.95 9.72 17.82
CA GLY A 870 -12.26 10.20 16.64
C GLY A 870 -12.07 11.72 16.70
N ILE A 871 -10.84 12.20 16.46
CA ILE A 871 -10.57 13.64 16.32
C ILE A 871 -9.76 13.87 15.05
N SER A 872 -10.09 14.95 14.31
CA SER A 872 -9.37 15.34 13.11
C SER A 872 -9.39 16.85 12.92
N ARG A 873 -8.37 17.39 12.22
CA ARG A 873 -8.30 18.77 11.77
C ARG A 873 -8.20 18.80 10.25
N THR A 874 -9.03 19.64 9.62
CA THR A 874 -8.92 19.98 8.21
C THR A 874 -8.65 21.47 8.06
N VAL A 875 -7.85 21.83 7.05
CA VAL A 875 -7.54 23.20 6.69
C VAL A 875 -7.91 23.42 5.24
N ASN A 876 -8.76 24.40 4.98
CA ASN A 876 -9.16 24.78 3.63
C ASN A 876 -9.00 26.31 3.47
N GLY A 877 -7.99 26.72 2.71
CA GLY A 877 -7.60 28.12 2.64
C GLY A 877 -7.20 28.63 4.03
N THR A 878 -7.94 29.61 4.53
CA THR A 878 -7.75 30.25 5.84
C THR A 878 -8.68 29.73 6.92
N THR A 879 -9.53 28.75 6.58
CA THR A 879 -10.52 28.17 7.48
C THR A 879 -10.00 26.87 8.07
N ILE A 880 -10.03 26.76 9.40
CA ILE A 880 -9.70 25.54 10.16
C ILE A 880 -10.98 24.92 10.69
N THR A 881 -11.11 23.62 10.55
CA THR A 881 -12.22 22.85 11.10
C THR A 881 -11.69 21.69 11.93
N ASP A 882 -12.00 21.68 13.21
CA ASP A 882 -11.75 20.57 14.13
C ASP A 882 -13.04 19.76 14.28
N VAL A 883 -12.95 18.44 14.19
CA VAL A 883 -14.09 17.53 14.28
C VAL A 883 -13.80 16.45 15.30
N GLN A 884 -14.78 16.16 16.15
CA GLN A 884 -14.79 15.03 17.06
C GLN A 884 -16.02 14.18 16.80
N ASN A 885 -15.82 12.90 16.49
CA ASN A 885 -16.89 11.95 16.23
C ASN A 885 -16.88 10.83 17.27
N GLN A 886 -18.06 10.40 17.69
CA GLN A 886 -18.23 9.23 18.50
C GLN A 886 -17.84 7.98 17.73
N ARG A 887 -17.21 7.02 18.43
CA ARG A 887 -16.87 5.70 17.93
C ARG A 887 -17.48 4.63 18.81
N LEU A 888 -17.37 3.34 18.43
CA LEU A 888 -17.82 2.24 19.28
C LEU A 888 -17.10 2.28 20.62
N GLY A 889 -17.86 2.29 21.72
CA GLY A 889 -17.34 2.15 23.06
C GLY A 889 -16.98 0.69 23.40
N ARG A 890 -16.88 0.40 24.72
CA ARG A 890 -16.49 -0.92 25.21
C ARG A 890 -17.55 -1.98 24.94
N TYR A 891 -17.10 -3.12 24.40
CA TYR A 891 -17.93 -4.33 24.24
C TYR A 891 -17.06 -5.59 24.28
N PHE A 892 -17.69 -6.75 24.48
CA PHE A 892 -17.05 -8.06 24.47
C PHE A 892 -17.68 -8.94 23.39
N LEU A 893 -16.84 -9.77 22.75
CA LEU A 893 -17.27 -10.74 21.75
C LEU A 893 -16.76 -12.14 22.09
N LEU A 894 -17.64 -13.13 21.94
CA LEU A 894 -17.28 -14.54 21.84
C LEU A 894 -17.39 -14.94 20.38
N SER A 895 -16.31 -15.42 19.78
CA SER A 895 -16.28 -15.82 18.38
C SER A 895 -15.80 -17.25 18.20
N PHE A 896 -16.42 -17.94 17.27
CA PHE A 896 -16.01 -19.25 16.79
C PHE A 896 -15.64 -19.15 15.31
N ASN A 897 -14.43 -19.59 14.96
CA ASN A 897 -13.96 -19.69 13.57
C ASN A 897 -13.72 -21.15 13.21
N LEU A 898 -14.24 -21.58 12.06
CA LEU A 898 -14.00 -22.88 11.46
C LEU A 898 -13.29 -22.72 10.13
N ARG A 899 -12.10 -23.32 9.98
CA ARG A 899 -11.32 -23.35 8.77
C ARG A 899 -11.31 -24.73 8.14
N LEU A 900 -11.68 -24.82 6.89
CA LEU A 900 -11.66 -26.05 6.11
C LEU A 900 -10.75 -25.90 4.91
N GLN A 901 -9.89 -26.90 4.68
CA GLN A 901 -9.03 -26.91 3.49
C GLN A 901 -8.73 -28.34 3.03
N LYS A 902 -8.84 -28.54 1.72
CA LYS A 902 -8.51 -29.81 1.06
C LYS A 902 -7.84 -29.52 -0.28
N PHE A 903 -6.56 -29.79 -0.38
CA PHE A 903 -5.80 -29.67 -1.62
C PHE A 903 -5.54 -31.06 -2.21
N VAL A 904 -5.66 -31.15 -3.55
CA VAL A 904 -5.41 -32.36 -4.33
C VAL A 904 -4.15 -32.11 -5.17
N GLY A 905 -2.99 -32.50 -4.65
CA GLY A 905 -1.73 -32.36 -5.36
C GLY A 905 -0.57 -32.83 -4.48
N LYS A 906 0.28 -33.72 -5.00
CA LYS A 906 1.59 -33.96 -4.41
C LYS A 906 2.43 -32.70 -4.63
N GLN A 907 3.12 -32.23 -3.61
CA GLN A 907 4.19 -31.26 -3.85
C GLN A 907 5.14 -31.88 -4.90
N PRO A 908 5.52 -31.13 -5.95
CA PRO A 908 6.60 -31.61 -6.80
C PRO A 908 7.80 -31.85 -5.88
N GLN A 909 8.30 -33.07 -5.85
CA GLN A 909 9.61 -33.32 -5.22
C GLN A 909 10.59 -32.40 -5.93
N ARG A 910 11.19 -31.47 -5.20
CA ARG A 910 12.25 -30.63 -5.73
C ARG A 910 13.43 -31.55 -6.04
N ILE A 911 13.66 -31.81 -7.31
CA ILE A 911 14.88 -32.48 -7.76
C ILE A 911 16.02 -31.49 -7.55
N PRO A 912 17.02 -31.79 -6.72
CA PRO A 912 18.16 -30.89 -6.54
C PRO A 912 18.85 -30.68 -7.88
N GLY A 913 18.85 -29.45 -8.40
CA GLY A 913 19.57 -29.08 -9.63
C GLY A 913 18.75 -28.59 -10.81
N GLU A 914 17.45 -28.70 -10.81
CA GLU A 914 16.65 -28.17 -11.91
C GLU A 914 16.52 -26.63 -11.80
N ARG A 915 17.23 -25.90 -12.65
CA ARG A 915 17.04 -24.46 -12.85
C ARG A 915 15.64 -24.24 -13.40
N ASN A 916 14.79 -23.56 -12.65
CA ASN A 916 13.45 -23.15 -13.09
C ASN A 916 13.52 -22.40 -14.42
N ARG A 917 13.15 -23.07 -15.51
CA ARG A 917 12.88 -22.48 -16.84
C ARG A 917 11.41 -22.10 -17.04
N ASP A 918 10.68 -21.94 -15.97
CA ASP A 918 9.28 -21.52 -16.06
C ASP A 918 9.18 -19.99 -16.09
N ARG A 919 9.03 -19.48 -17.30
CA ARG A 919 8.70 -18.09 -17.58
C ARG A 919 7.25 -17.82 -17.23
N ALA A 920 7.00 -16.80 -16.40
CA ALA A 920 5.66 -16.22 -16.29
C ALA A 920 5.17 -15.73 -17.67
N PRO A 921 3.84 -15.77 -17.96
CA PRO A 921 3.30 -15.22 -19.20
C PRO A 921 3.49 -13.70 -19.22
N GLY A 922 4.54 -13.24 -19.81
CA GLY A 922 4.97 -11.84 -19.89
C GLY A 922 6.45 -11.68 -20.21
N ASP A 923 7.25 -12.72 -20.03
CA ASP A 923 8.70 -12.67 -20.25
C ASP A 923 9.06 -13.11 -21.67
N MET A 924 8.51 -12.45 -22.69
CA MET A 924 9.00 -12.54 -24.06
C MET A 924 10.08 -11.49 -24.33
N ARG A 925 11.17 -11.48 -23.56
CA ARG A 925 12.41 -10.81 -23.98
C ARG A 925 13.37 -11.87 -24.50
N GLY A 926 13.47 -11.89 -25.83
CA GLY A 926 14.35 -12.80 -26.56
C GLY A 926 15.80 -12.71 -26.11
N ARG A 927 16.37 -13.83 -25.81
CA ARG A 927 17.82 -14.05 -25.87
C ARG A 927 18.23 -14.12 -27.34
N GLY A 928 19.04 -13.19 -27.78
CA GLY A 928 19.78 -13.33 -29.03
C GLY A 928 20.89 -14.35 -28.82
N ASP A 929 20.74 -15.53 -29.43
CA ASP A 929 21.85 -16.41 -29.69
C ASP A 929 22.49 -16.02 -31.02
N GLY A 930 23.76 -15.62 -30.96
CA GLY A 930 24.62 -15.48 -32.10
C GLY A 930 24.92 -16.87 -32.70
N GLY A 931 24.45 -17.09 -33.89
CA GLY A 931 24.68 -18.30 -34.63
C GLY A 931 26.14 -18.44 -35.04
N GLY A 932 26.73 -19.56 -34.73
CA GLY A 932 27.92 -20.08 -35.33
C GLY A 932 27.56 -21.31 -36.17
N PHE A 933 27.68 -21.19 -37.48
CA PHE A 933 27.61 -22.34 -38.39
C PHE A 933 28.67 -23.35 -38.04
N ARG A 934 28.31 -24.64 -37.99
CA ARG A 934 29.20 -25.74 -38.48
C ARG A 934 28.36 -26.90 -39.00
N ASN A 935 28.60 -27.18 -40.28
CA ASN A 935 28.25 -28.34 -41.05
C ASN A 935 28.81 -29.66 -40.42
N GLY A 936 28.13 -30.75 -40.63
CA GLY A 936 28.67 -32.09 -40.44
C GLY A 936 27.55 -33.14 -40.55
N GLY A 937 27.49 -33.72 -41.73
CA GLY A 937 26.58 -34.76 -42.18
C GLY A 937 26.81 -36.12 -41.54
N GLY A 938 25.86 -37.03 -41.76
CA GLY A 938 26.07 -38.49 -41.54
C GLY A 938 24.80 -39.24 -41.12
N ASN A 939 23.97 -39.52 -41.99
CA ASN A 939 23.39 -40.77 -42.56
C ASN A 939 23.05 -41.94 -41.62
N ARG A 940 21.81 -42.50 -41.84
CA ARG A 940 21.32 -43.90 -41.65
C ARG A 940 20.96 -44.29 -40.18
N GLY A 941 19.86 -44.89 -39.91
CA GLY A 941 18.88 -45.69 -40.68
C GLY A 941 18.05 -46.51 -39.67
N GLY A 942 16.85 -46.71 -40.04
CA GLY A 942 16.15 -48.00 -39.88
C GLY A 942 15.48 -48.38 -38.56
N GLY A 943 14.21 -48.65 -38.60
CA GLY A 943 13.65 -49.81 -37.98
C GLY A 943 12.50 -49.65 -36.97
N ARG A 944 11.30 -49.62 -37.42
CA ARG A 944 10.08 -50.40 -37.08
C ARG A 944 9.82 -50.85 -35.62
N ASN A 945 8.53 -50.58 -35.30
CA ASN A 945 7.53 -51.44 -34.58
C ASN A 945 7.52 -51.36 -33.02
N ASN A 946 6.55 -50.94 -32.43
CA ASN A 946 5.12 -51.28 -32.12
C ASN A 946 4.43 -50.11 -31.43
#